data_acbabd192b79894ecb8d366db0ccd2e0
#
_entry.id   acbabd192b79894ecb8d366db0ccd2e0
#
_cell.length_a   1.000
_cell.length_b   1.000
_cell.length_c   1.000
_cell.angle_alpha   90.00
_cell.angle_beta   90.00
_cell.angle_gamma   90.00
#
_symmetry.space_group_name_H-M   'P 1'
#
loop_
_entity.id
_entity.type
_entity.pdbx_description
1 polymer ?
#
loop_
_entity_poly.entity_id
_entity_poly.type
_entity_poly.pdbx_seq_one_letter_code
_entity_poly.pdbx_strand_id
1 'polypeptide(L)'
;MTRSAAAAVAILTLSTGALAAADPANLIVPSIEYPALDVEWLLQDDIRREAEGLPLRFAVPNEEMATPGNHGMWDRDLDGQLRWRIRLTSPGAPHINLGFESWNMPHGASMMVESIDGTHSVGPFSATDNQVHGEFWLPVVVGDDILVTITCDDDDRLAIEQNIVLTKVNIGYRGFGAEKSNGSGRSGSCNVDVACAEGDPWQAEIACAALYSINGYFTCSGAMLNNTAQDQRPFFLTADHCGVSTGNDQSMVVYWNYENSYCRTPGSGDSGGNGDGSTNQFTAGGAILRADGSNSDFTLVELNNDPNPNFGVGFCGWDRRTATPQGGICIHHPNLEEKRISFDYDALTSNGSLWRVNNWELGTTEPGSSGSPLFNPDHRIVGQLYGGNAACNNNGYDVYGKLSTSWNAGLAGWLDYAGTGEQYIDTYGSAGGNGGVCCLNGDCFNVPEGNCDSANGTWFTDQNCGTVDCDNIQPTGACCLTSGACVGDTTSDACGNAGGSYQGDDSDCANVTCEQPDPTGACCLAGGNCATQTSEDCAAAGGSYQGNNTSCSNIDCDAADVVEVVHAIVGSGKVSGDTPNWTVDVYAAVDPGFRVDAVAGNSTQQKMITSTYGFYQDPYGGPTSTSINPAFFEFAPNMEWDSRVTIGAIDDTGNPYDENVLQSVGINWDLFESGGDL
;
A
#
# COMPACT_ATOMS: atom_id res chain seq x y z
N MET A 1 32.93 -59.75 40.27
CA MET A 1 32.18 -59.24 39.11
C MET A 1 31.64 -57.85 39.47
N THR A 2 32.47 -56.86 39.24
CA THR A 2 32.21 -55.46 39.53
C THR A 2 31.58 -54.81 38.28
N ARG A 3 30.34 -54.30 38.38
CA ARG A 3 29.70 -53.50 37.35
C ARG A 3 29.95 -52.03 37.68
N SER A 4 30.71 -51.37 36.81
CA SER A 4 30.86 -49.92 36.80
C SER A 4 29.60 -49.28 36.19
N ALA A 5 28.98 -48.37 36.92
CA ALA A 5 27.93 -47.50 36.41
C ALA A 5 28.61 -46.21 35.87
N ALA A 6 28.45 -45.94 34.57
CA ALA A 6 28.83 -44.67 33.99
C ALA A 6 27.70 -43.68 34.16
N ALA A 7 27.96 -42.61 34.89
CA ALA A 7 27.04 -41.48 35.00
C ALA A 7 27.23 -40.58 33.75
N ALA A 8 26.17 -40.43 32.93
CA ALA A 8 26.14 -39.45 31.89
C ALA A 8 25.76 -38.07 32.48
N VAL A 9 26.68 -37.14 32.40
CA VAL A 9 26.43 -35.72 32.73
C VAL A 9 25.83 -35.08 31.50
N ALA A 10 24.54 -34.76 31.54
CA ALA A 10 23.89 -33.93 30.56
C ALA A 10 24.28 -32.47 30.81
N ILE A 11 25.08 -31.92 29.92
CA ILE A 11 25.35 -30.47 29.90
C ILE A 11 24.17 -29.82 29.24
N LEU A 12 23.29 -29.17 30.04
CA LEU A 12 22.28 -28.22 29.55
C LEU A 12 23.05 -26.95 29.13
N THR A 13 23.23 -26.75 27.85
CA THR A 13 23.58 -25.43 27.31
C THR A 13 22.34 -24.56 27.35
N LEU A 14 22.20 -23.72 28.38
CA LEU A 14 21.32 -22.57 28.31
C LEU A 14 21.90 -21.63 27.23
N SER A 15 21.22 -21.57 26.07
CA SER A 15 21.37 -20.46 25.14
C SER A 15 20.74 -19.23 25.80
N THR A 16 21.55 -18.43 26.50
CA THR A 16 21.15 -17.06 26.79
C THR A 16 21.10 -16.34 25.45
N GLY A 17 19.92 -16.13 24.91
CA GLY A 17 19.70 -15.12 23.87
C GLY A 17 20.23 -13.81 24.46
N ALA A 18 21.36 -13.34 23.95
CA ALA A 18 21.80 -11.99 24.23
C ALA A 18 20.75 -11.07 23.64
N LEU A 19 20.03 -10.33 24.48
CA LEU A 19 19.33 -9.13 24.06
C LEU A 19 20.37 -8.29 23.29
N ALA A 20 20.08 -7.96 22.03
CA ALA A 20 20.93 -7.09 21.25
C ALA A 20 20.98 -5.75 22.00
N ALA A 21 22.15 -5.36 22.47
CA ALA A 21 22.31 -4.06 23.12
C ALA A 21 22.32 -2.99 22.03
N ALA A 22 21.62 -1.88 22.26
CA ALA A 22 21.62 -0.73 21.37
C ALA A 22 23.06 -0.31 21.01
N ASP A 23 23.32 -0.01 19.73
CA ASP A 23 24.61 0.54 19.31
C ASP A 23 24.85 1.88 20.03
N PRO A 24 25.95 2.04 20.80
CA PRO A 24 26.25 3.30 21.47
C PRO A 24 26.27 4.52 20.54
N ALA A 25 26.59 4.32 19.26
CA ALA A 25 26.55 5.38 18.24
C ALA A 25 25.12 5.86 17.92
N ASN A 26 24.10 5.05 18.15
CA ASN A 26 22.71 5.42 17.98
C ASN A 26 22.16 6.17 19.20
N LEU A 27 22.68 5.92 20.39
CA LEU A 27 22.24 6.58 21.63
C LEU A 27 22.61 8.07 21.72
N ILE A 28 23.55 8.56 20.91
CA ILE A 28 23.94 9.97 20.85
C ILE A 28 23.07 10.78 19.86
N VAL A 29 22.20 10.13 19.10
CA VAL A 29 21.29 10.80 18.17
C VAL A 29 20.26 11.61 18.95
N PRO A 30 20.01 12.89 18.59
CA PRO A 30 18.98 13.71 19.23
C PRO A 30 17.61 13.02 19.24
N SER A 31 16.90 13.10 20.37
CA SER A 31 15.58 12.50 20.54
C SER A 31 14.49 13.55 20.72
N ILE A 32 13.28 13.22 20.23
CA ILE A 32 12.03 13.82 20.70
C ILE A 32 11.44 12.84 21.70
N GLU A 33 11.14 13.31 22.91
CA GLU A 33 10.70 12.49 24.02
C GLU A 33 9.23 12.73 24.31
N TYR A 34 8.44 11.67 24.34
CA TYR A 34 7.03 11.67 24.71
C TYR A 34 6.87 11.06 26.11
N PRO A 35 5.92 11.54 26.92
CA PRO A 35 5.67 10.98 28.24
C PRO A 35 5.13 9.56 28.14
N ALA A 36 5.43 8.75 29.16
CA ALA A 36 4.76 7.46 29.32
C ALA A 36 3.24 7.64 29.38
N LEU A 37 2.50 6.75 28.71
CA LEU A 37 1.03 6.81 28.68
C LEU A 37 0.40 6.20 29.94
N ASP A 38 -0.70 6.77 30.40
CA ASP A 38 -1.58 6.17 31.40
C ASP A 38 -2.48 5.12 30.72
N VAL A 39 -1.94 3.91 30.56
CA VAL A 39 -2.59 2.82 29.85
C VAL A 39 -3.91 2.41 30.54
N GLU A 40 -3.96 2.43 31.89
CA GLU A 40 -5.17 2.06 32.61
C GLU A 40 -6.32 3.04 32.32
N TRP A 41 -6.04 4.32 32.32
CA TRP A 41 -7.01 5.36 31.95
C TRP A 41 -7.48 5.21 30.49
N LEU A 42 -6.54 4.97 29.56
CA LEU A 42 -6.84 4.81 28.13
C LEU A 42 -7.77 3.61 27.89
N LEU A 43 -7.52 2.47 28.56
CA LEU A 43 -8.37 1.28 28.44
C LEU A 43 -9.77 1.49 29.03
N GLN A 44 -9.90 2.27 30.12
CA GLN A 44 -11.21 2.65 30.64
C GLN A 44 -11.95 3.63 29.70
N ASP A 45 -11.25 4.55 29.09
CA ASP A 45 -11.82 5.46 28.09
C ASP A 45 -12.28 4.69 26.84
N ASP A 46 -11.52 3.67 26.42
CA ASP A 46 -11.88 2.81 25.28
C ASP A 46 -13.20 2.06 25.50
N ILE A 47 -13.49 1.58 26.71
CA ILE A 47 -14.78 0.96 27.04
C ILE A 47 -15.94 1.94 26.79
N ARG A 48 -15.76 3.22 27.15
CA ARG A 48 -16.75 4.27 26.88
C ARG A 48 -16.90 4.52 25.38
N ARG A 49 -15.79 4.62 24.65
CA ARG A 49 -15.74 4.83 23.20
C ARG A 49 -16.41 3.68 22.43
N GLU A 50 -16.17 2.45 22.85
CA GLU A 50 -16.83 1.26 22.30
C GLU A 50 -18.36 1.33 22.48
N ALA A 51 -18.82 1.73 23.66
CA ALA A 51 -20.25 1.92 23.92
C ALA A 51 -20.88 3.03 23.05
N GLU A 52 -20.08 3.96 22.55
CA GLU A 52 -20.46 5.01 21.60
C GLU A 52 -20.35 4.54 20.14
N GLY A 53 -19.90 3.31 19.87
CA GLY A 53 -19.73 2.74 18.52
C GLY A 53 -18.53 3.30 17.76
N LEU A 54 -17.52 3.81 18.46
CA LEU A 54 -16.31 4.36 17.84
C LEU A 54 -15.30 3.25 17.53
N PRO A 55 -14.45 3.42 16.50
CA PRO A 55 -13.42 2.43 16.15
C PRO A 55 -12.45 2.17 17.29
N LEU A 56 -11.91 0.96 17.34
CA LEU A 56 -10.90 0.56 18.32
C LEU A 56 -9.65 1.45 18.15
N ARG A 57 -9.24 2.08 19.25
CA ARG A 57 -8.01 2.88 19.32
C ARG A 57 -6.87 2.03 19.88
N PHE A 58 -5.68 2.13 19.30
CA PHE A 58 -4.51 1.38 19.75
C PHE A 58 -3.30 2.26 20.07
N ALA A 59 -3.34 3.53 19.69
CA ALA A 59 -2.28 4.51 19.94
C ALA A 59 -2.85 5.90 20.28
N VAL A 60 -2.03 6.76 20.83
CA VAL A 60 -2.34 8.17 21.11
C VAL A 60 -1.55 9.04 20.13
N PRO A 61 -2.23 9.84 19.30
CA PRO A 61 -1.56 10.72 18.35
C PRO A 61 -0.92 11.92 19.05
N ASN A 62 0.27 12.28 18.62
CA ASN A 62 0.97 13.53 18.96
C ASN A 62 1.25 14.29 17.67
N GLU A 63 0.89 15.57 17.68
CA GLU A 63 1.21 16.49 16.59
C GLU A 63 2.68 16.87 16.68
N GLU A 64 3.35 16.85 15.54
CA GLU A 64 4.77 17.20 15.43
C GLU A 64 5.00 18.08 14.19
N MET A 65 6.17 18.66 14.07
CA MET A 65 6.59 19.45 12.90
C MET A 65 8.10 19.30 12.73
N ALA A 66 8.53 18.04 12.65
CA ALA A 66 9.94 17.71 12.52
C ALA A 66 10.33 17.50 11.05
N THR A 67 11.34 18.22 10.63
CA THR A 67 11.99 18.06 9.32
C THR A 67 13.47 17.76 9.52
N PRO A 68 14.14 17.15 8.53
CA PRO A 68 15.59 16.98 8.55
C PRO A 68 16.38 18.30 8.63
N GLY A 69 15.73 19.43 8.36
CA GLY A 69 16.32 20.77 8.49
C GLY A 69 16.23 21.38 9.88
N ASN A 70 15.28 20.94 10.74
CA ASN A 70 15.06 21.54 12.06
C ASN A 70 15.24 20.59 13.26
N HIS A 71 15.19 19.27 13.04
CA HIS A 71 15.36 18.26 14.07
C HIS A 71 16.33 17.17 13.63
N GLY A 72 16.79 16.36 14.60
CA GLY A 72 17.75 15.28 14.35
C GLY A 72 19.15 15.79 14.06
N MET A 73 19.94 14.95 13.42
CA MET A 73 21.33 15.28 13.05
C MET A 73 21.71 14.70 11.70
N TRP A 74 22.50 15.44 10.96
CA TRP A 74 23.19 14.96 9.76
C TRP A 74 24.59 14.47 10.14
N ASP A 75 24.95 13.28 9.71
CA ASP A 75 26.30 12.71 9.81
C ASP A 75 26.61 11.83 8.59
N ARG A 76 27.72 11.11 8.63
CA ARG A 76 28.07 10.10 7.64
C ARG A 76 28.26 8.76 8.31
N ASP A 77 27.85 7.71 7.62
CA ASP A 77 28.14 6.35 8.03
C ASP A 77 29.61 5.98 7.81
N LEU A 78 29.96 4.72 8.09
CA LEU A 78 31.33 4.22 7.95
C LEU A 78 31.83 4.18 6.50
N ASP A 79 30.93 4.10 5.53
CA ASP A 79 31.23 4.08 4.10
C ASP A 79 31.27 5.50 3.51
N GLY A 80 30.98 6.51 4.34
CA GLY A 80 30.98 7.94 3.97
C GLY A 80 29.68 8.43 3.38
N GLN A 81 28.62 7.60 3.33
CA GLN A 81 27.28 7.96 2.85
C GLN A 81 26.64 8.98 3.80
N LEU A 82 26.07 10.03 3.24
CA LEU A 82 25.34 11.04 4.02
C LEU A 82 24.05 10.45 4.58
N ARG A 83 23.78 10.72 5.86
CA ARG A 83 22.53 10.30 6.49
C ARG A 83 22.02 11.36 7.47
N TRP A 84 20.69 11.43 7.58
CA TRP A 84 20.01 12.14 8.64
C TRP A 84 19.41 11.13 9.62
N ARG A 85 19.46 11.45 10.93
CA ARG A 85 18.93 10.57 11.98
C ARG A 85 18.22 11.35 13.07
N ILE A 86 17.11 10.77 13.57
CA ILE A 86 16.37 11.24 14.75
C ILE A 86 15.86 10.04 15.55
N ARG A 87 15.82 10.17 16.88
CA ARG A 87 15.18 9.20 17.77
C ARG A 87 13.85 9.74 18.26
N LEU A 88 12.89 8.83 18.44
CA LEU A 88 11.57 9.11 18.99
C LEU A 88 11.34 8.13 20.12
N THR A 89 11.07 8.62 21.32
CA THR A 89 11.01 7.76 22.51
C THR A 89 9.75 8.02 23.33
N SER A 90 9.13 6.96 23.85
CA SER A 90 8.04 7.03 24.83
C SER A 90 8.12 5.82 25.77
N PRO A 91 8.59 6.02 27.01
CA PRO A 91 8.87 4.89 27.90
C PRO A 91 7.69 3.96 28.11
N GLY A 92 7.90 2.67 27.83
CA GLY A 92 6.91 1.61 28.00
C GLY A 92 5.87 1.51 26.89
N ALA A 93 6.01 2.26 25.79
CA ALA A 93 5.19 2.07 24.61
C ALA A 93 5.50 0.72 23.94
N PRO A 94 4.52 -0.10 23.56
CA PRO A 94 4.77 -1.34 22.84
C PRO A 94 5.23 -1.10 21.39
N HIS A 95 4.88 0.03 20.80
CA HIS A 95 5.27 0.43 19.45
C HIS A 95 5.08 1.93 19.24
N ILE A 96 5.70 2.44 18.19
CA ILE A 96 5.50 3.80 17.68
C ILE A 96 5.26 3.70 16.18
N ASN A 97 4.35 4.51 15.63
CA ASN A 97 4.21 4.66 14.19
C ASN A 97 4.15 6.14 13.79
N LEU A 98 4.45 6.44 12.53
CA LEU A 98 4.71 7.79 12.05
C LEU A 98 3.82 8.14 10.87
N GLY A 99 3.38 9.41 10.81
CA GLY A 99 2.68 10.00 9.68
C GLY A 99 3.43 11.22 9.15
N PHE A 100 3.68 11.22 7.86
CA PHE A 100 4.30 12.30 7.10
C PHE A 100 3.24 12.92 6.20
N GLU A 101 2.81 14.14 6.47
CA GLU A 101 1.89 14.90 5.61
C GLU A 101 2.62 15.57 4.44
N SER A 102 3.95 15.54 4.44
CA SER A 102 4.77 15.85 3.27
C SER A 102 5.81 14.74 3.11
N TRP A 103 5.70 14.04 2.01
CA TRP A 103 6.58 12.94 1.65
C TRP A 103 6.86 12.97 0.15
N ASN A 104 8.09 13.31 -0.21
CA ASN A 104 8.59 13.16 -1.57
C ASN A 104 10.07 12.81 -1.49
N MET A 105 10.38 11.52 -1.45
CA MET A 105 11.73 10.98 -1.31
C MET A 105 12.46 11.06 -2.64
N PRO A 106 13.66 11.65 -2.70
CA PRO A 106 14.50 11.63 -3.91
C PRO A 106 14.90 10.21 -4.32
N HIS A 107 15.21 9.99 -5.60
CA HIS A 107 15.60 8.67 -6.12
C HIS A 107 16.88 8.10 -5.48
N GLY A 108 17.82 8.95 -5.07
CA GLY A 108 19.07 8.57 -4.41
C GLY A 108 18.95 8.40 -2.89
N ALA A 109 17.74 8.46 -2.35
CA ALA A 109 17.52 8.42 -0.91
C ALA A 109 16.60 7.28 -0.47
N SER A 110 16.77 6.84 0.76
CA SER A 110 15.90 5.85 1.40
C SER A 110 15.82 6.06 2.90
N MET A 111 14.68 5.69 3.49
CA MET A 111 14.43 5.75 4.92
C MET A 111 14.28 4.36 5.52
N MET A 112 15.00 4.11 6.61
CA MET A 112 14.79 2.98 7.51
C MET A 112 14.29 3.49 8.85
N VAL A 113 13.38 2.75 9.47
CA VAL A 113 12.97 2.99 10.86
C VAL A 113 13.14 1.69 11.64
N GLU A 114 13.87 1.75 12.74
CA GLU A 114 14.22 0.58 13.52
C GLU A 114 14.07 0.85 15.03
N SER A 115 13.75 -0.17 15.79
CA SER A 115 13.89 -0.11 17.25
C SER A 115 15.35 0.08 17.64
N ILE A 116 15.60 0.84 18.70
CA ILE A 116 16.98 1.16 19.11
C ILE A 116 17.80 -0.09 19.50
N ASP A 117 17.12 -1.16 19.90
CA ASP A 117 17.72 -2.47 20.22
C ASP A 117 17.90 -3.36 18.97
N GLY A 118 17.46 -2.91 17.79
CA GLY A 118 17.61 -3.63 16.53
C GLY A 118 16.70 -4.85 16.38
N THR A 119 15.69 -5.03 17.24
CA THR A 119 14.80 -6.21 17.21
C THR A 119 13.71 -6.09 16.16
N HIS A 120 13.35 -4.88 15.76
CA HIS A 120 12.34 -4.62 14.75
C HIS A 120 12.75 -3.49 13.81
N SER A 121 12.46 -3.64 12.52
CA SER A 121 12.73 -2.60 11.52
C SER A 121 11.72 -2.63 10.38
N VAL A 122 11.46 -1.48 9.79
CA VAL A 122 10.61 -1.30 8.61
C VAL A 122 11.29 -0.42 7.58
N GLY A 123 11.06 -0.70 6.31
CA GLY A 123 11.71 -0.05 5.18
C GLY A 123 12.62 -1.05 4.41
N PRO A 124 13.51 -0.60 3.50
CA PRO A 124 13.72 0.81 3.15
C PRO A 124 12.54 1.41 2.38
N PHE A 125 12.15 2.63 2.73
CA PHE A 125 11.18 3.42 1.99
C PHE A 125 11.93 4.41 1.11
N SER A 126 11.55 4.51 -0.16
CA SER A 126 12.30 5.23 -1.19
C SER A 126 11.38 6.07 -2.09
N ALA A 127 11.89 6.56 -3.20
CA ALA A 127 11.09 7.27 -4.19
C ALA A 127 9.96 6.42 -4.80
N THR A 128 10.05 5.07 -4.73
CA THR A 128 8.98 4.18 -5.18
C THR A 128 7.75 4.21 -4.28
N ASP A 129 7.89 4.72 -3.06
CA ASP A 129 6.80 4.87 -2.09
C ASP A 129 6.15 6.27 -2.15
N ASN A 130 6.63 7.14 -3.05
CA ASN A 130 6.02 8.45 -3.26
C ASN A 130 4.62 8.29 -3.86
N GLN A 131 3.66 8.99 -3.28
CA GLN A 131 2.27 8.99 -3.72
C GLN A 131 1.88 10.38 -4.26
N VAL A 132 0.92 10.41 -5.20
CA VAL A 132 0.43 11.66 -5.80
C VAL A 132 -0.12 12.64 -4.74
N HIS A 133 -0.72 12.11 -3.67
CA HIS A 133 -1.22 12.94 -2.56
C HIS A 133 -0.12 13.51 -1.65
N GLY A 134 1.12 13.04 -1.77
CA GLY A 134 2.27 13.56 -1.03
C GLY A 134 2.32 13.20 0.46
N GLU A 135 1.47 12.31 0.96
CA GLU A 135 1.52 11.80 2.33
C GLU A 135 2.13 10.40 2.37
N PHE A 136 2.68 10.04 3.52
CA PHE A 136 3.14 8.68 3.76
C PHE A 136 2.96 8.29 5.23
N TRP A 137 2.35 7.13 5.47
CA TRP A 137 2.09 6.60 6.80
C TRP A 137 2.78 5.27 6.97
N LEU A 138 3.54 5.14 8.06
CA LEU A 138 4.31 3.94 8.35
C LEU A 138 3.47 2.88 9.06
N PRO A 139 3.81 1.60 8.89
CA PRO A 139 3.35 0.56 9.80
C PRO A 139 3.89 0.80 11.20
N VAL A 140 3.39 0.04 12.17
CA VAL A 140 3.90 0.06 13.54
C VAL A 140 5.36 -0.41 13.58
N VAL A 141 6.18 0.29 14.36
CA VAL A 141 7.54 -0.11 14.70
C VAL A 141 7.54 -0.53 16.17
N VAL A 142 7.79 -1.80 16.43
CA VAL A 142 7.76 -2.36 17.79
C VAL A 142 8.93 -1.80 18.61
N GLY A 143 8.63 -1.31 19.80
CA GLY A 143 9.59 -0.70 20.71
C GLY A 143 9.14 0.65 21.24
N ASP A 144 9.74 1.08 22.33
CA ASP A 144 9.48 2.36 23.01
C ASP A 144 10.53 3.45 22.69
N ASP A 145 11.52 3.08 21.88
CA ASP A 145 12.59 3.94 21.39
C ASP A 145 12.96 3.51 19.97
N ILE A 146 12.64 4.36 19.00
CA ILE A 146 12.88 4.08 17.58
C ILE A 146 13.84 5.10 16.97
N LEU A 147 14.63 4.64 16.01
CA LEU A 147 15.55 5.43 15.22
C LEU A 147 15.06 5.53 13.78
N VAL A 148 14.84 6.75 13.33
CA VAL A 148 14.60 7.06 11.92
C VAL A 148 15.93 7.44 11.27
N THR A 149 16.28 6.77 10.19
CA THR A 149 17.48 7.05 9.41
C THR A 149 17.12 7.27 7.94
N ILE A 150 17.44 8.44 7.39
CA ILE A 150 17.38 8.70 5.95
C ILE A 150 18.81 8.73 5.43
N THR A 151 19.12 7.85 4.47
CA THR A 151 20.41 7.80 3.77
C THR A 151 20.23 8.38 2.38
N CYS A 152 21.15 9.24 1.93
CA CYS A 152 21.01 9.93 0.64
C CYS A 152 22.37 10.36 0.06
N ASP A 153 22.33 10.78 -1.19
CA ASP A 153 23.45 11.48 -1.83
C ASP A 153 23.55 12.92 -1.30
N ASP A 154 24.74 13.53 -1.40
CA ASP A 154 24.97 14.89 -0.88
C ASP A 154 24.04 15.92 -1.53
N ASP A 155 23.75 15.76 -2.82
CA ASP A 155 22.91 16.69 -3.60
C ASP A 155 21.42 16.60 -3.23
N ASP A 156 20.97 15.47 -2.66
CA ASP A 156 19.56 15.25 -2.26
C ASP A 156 19.21 15.86 -0.89
N ARG A 157 20.20 16.27 -0.12
CA ARG A 157 19.99 16.77 1.23
C ARG A 157 18.95 17.88 1.31
N LEU A 158 19.05 18.89 0.45
CA LEU A 158 18.14 20.04 0.47
C LEU A 158 16.71 19.63 0.14
N ALA A 159 16.53 18.73 -0.82
CA ALA A 159 15.23 18.20 -1.19
C ALA A 159 14.59 17.43 0.00
N ILE A 160 15.37 16.62 0.70
CA ILE A 160 14.92 15.90 1.91
C ILE A 160 14.52 16.87 3.01
N GLU A 161 15.32 17.91 3.29
CA GLU A 161 15.02 18.93 4.30
C GLU A 161 13.71 19.67 4.02
N GLN A 162 13.33 19.82 2.75
CA GLN A 162 12.13 20.53 2.30
C GLN A 162 10.89 19.64 2.14
N ASN A 163 11.08 18.39 1.72
CA ASN A 163 9.97 17.55 1.27
C ASN A 163 9.61 16.42 2.23
N ILE A 164 10.37 16.22 3.31
CA ILE A 164 10.07 15.23 4.34
C ILE A 164 9.68 15.96 5.63
N VAL A 165 8.39 15.88 5.98
CA VAL A 165 7.85 16.52 7.19
C VAL A 165 7.10 15.48 8.02
N LEU A 166 7.67 15.10 9.14
CA LEU A 166 7.02 14.27 10.14
C LEU A 166 6.01 15.13 10.91
N THR A 167 4.72 14.79 10.80
CA THR A 167 3.63 15.56 11.42
C THR A 167 2.88 14.79 12.48
N LYS A 168 2.95 13.47 12.47
CA LYS A 168 2.28 12.62 13.44
C LYS A 168 3.26 11.60 14.03
N VAL A 169 3.27 11.54 15.37
CA VAL A 169 3.95 10.49 16.13
C VAL A 169 2.92 9.82 17.02
N ASN A 170 2.54 8.60 16.66
CA ASN A 170 1.49 7.86 17.34
C ASN A 170 2.12 6.88 18.32
N ILE A 171 1.90 7.11 19.61
CA ILE A 171 2.45 6.30 20.69
C ILE A 171 1.48 5.18 21.04
N GLY A 172 1.88 3.94 20.83
CA GLY A 172 1.10 2.76 21.13
C GLY A 172 0.88 2.52 22.62
N TYR A 173 -0.28 1.96 22.98
CA TYR A 173 -0.57 1.45 24.31
C TYR A 173 -1.21 0.04 24.29
N ARG A 174 -1.61 -0.42 23.10
CA ARG A 174 -2.00 -1.81 22.84
C ARG A 174 -0.94 -2.42 21.94
N GLY A 175 -0.45 -3.60 22.30
CA GLY A 175 0.61 -4.28 21.52
C GLY A 175 0.07 -5.09 20.36
N PHE A 176 0.93 -5.32 19.39
CA PHE A 176 0.76 -6.27 18.29
C PHE A 176 1.67 -7.49 18.53
N GLY A 177 1.24 -8.68 18.08
CA GLY A 177 2.07 -9.89 18.07
C GLY A 177 2.65 -10.30 19.41
N ALA A 178 3.88 -10.79 19.39
CA ALA A 178 4.57 -11.41 20.53
C ALA A 178 4.81 -10.48 21.74
N GLU A 179 4.81 -9.15 21.53
CA GLU A 179 5.17 -8.17 22.57
C GLU A 179 3.98 -7.57 23.30
N LYS A 180 2.90 -8.31 23.45
CA LYS A 180 1.73 -7.83 24.19
C LYS A 180 2.04 -7.70 25.67
N SER A 181 2.25 -6.48 26.13
CA SER A 181 2.51 -6.18 27.52
C SER A 181 1.30 -6.55 28.38
N ASN A 182 1.51 -7.43 29.36
CA ASN A 182 0.70 -7.64 30.58
C ASN A 182 -0.84 -7.59 30.47
N GLY A 183 -1.44 -8.24 29.46
CA GLY A 183 -2.89 -8.53 29.45
C GLY A 183 -3.80 -7.46 28.89
N SER A 184 -3.30 -6.31 28.45
CA SER A 184 -4.09 -5.30 27.77
C SER A 184 -4.15 -5.55 26.25
N GLY A 185 -5.36 -5.63 25.69
CA GLY A 185 -5.57 -5.81 24.25
C GLY A 185 -5.53 -7.27 23.78
N ARG A 186 -5.79 -8.24 24.65
CA ARG A 186 -5.92 -9.64 24.26
C ARG A 186 -7.36 -9.99 23.95
N SER A 187 -7.54 -10.84 22.94
CA SER A 187 -8.83 -11.45 22.65
C SER A 187 -9.19 -12.51 23.70
N GLY A 188 -10.49 -12.78 23.84
CA GLY A 188 -10.97 -13.83 24.73
C GLY A 188 -10.50 -15.21 24.28
N SER A 189 -10.33 -16.11 25.27
CA SER A 189 -9.78 -17.45 25.03
C SER A 189 -10.67 -18.36 24.15
N CYS A 190 -11.93 -17.99 23.90
CA CYS A 190 -12.83 -18.77 23.04
C CYS A 190 -12.53 -18.58 21.54
N ASN A 191 -11.73 -17.59 21.16
CA ASN A 191 -11.35 -17.35 19.78
C ASN A 191 -10.47 -18.47 19.22
N VAL A 192 -10.63 -18.75 17.94
CA VAL A 192 -9.94 -19.83 17.22
C VAL A 192 -8.92 -19.23 16.29
N ASP A 193 -7.65 -19.64 16.40
CA ASP A 193 -6.61 -19.25 15.44
C ASP A 193 -6.93 -19.82 14.06
N VAL A 194 -6.66 -19.04 13.01
CA VAL A 194 -6.78 -19.54 11.63
C VAL A 194 -5.85 -20.71 11.32
N ALA A 195 -4.79 -20.90 12.10
CA ALA A 195 -3.89 -22.04 12.05
C ALA A 195 -4.45 -23.31 12.71
N CYS A 196 -5.65 -23.28 13.29
CA CYS A 196 -6.34 -24.48 13.79
C CYS A 196 -6.98 -25.26 12.62
N ALA A 197 -7.24 -26.54 12.84
CA ALA A 197 -7.84 -27.44 11.84
C ALA A 197 -9.18 -26.92 11.25
N GLU A 198 -9.89 -26.11 12.01
CA GLU A 198 -11.12 -25.42 11.57
C GLU A 198 -10.83 -24.40 10.46
N GLY A 199 -9.62 -23.84 10.41
CA GLY A 199 -9.16 -22.92 9.37
C GLY A 199 -8.69 -23.60 8.08
N ASP A 200 -8.37 -24.91 8.12
CA ASP A 200 -7.81 -25.62 6.96
C ASP A 200 -8.67 -25.50 5.70
N PRO A 201 -10.02 -25.59 5.74
CA PRO A 201 -10.85 -25.43 4.55
C PRO A 201 -10.93 -23.98 4.04
N TRP A 202 -10.48 -22.99 4.84
CA TRP A 202 -10.70 -21.55 4.62
C TRP A 202 -9.42 -20.79 4.23
N GLN A 203 -8.36 -21.48 3.84
CA GLN A 203 -7.05 -20.86 3.57
C GLN A 203 -7.13 -19.77 2.49
N ALA A 204 -7.95 -19.96 1.46
CA ALA A 204 -8.18 -18.98 0.41
C ALA A 204 -8.80 -17.68 0.95
N GLU A 205 -9.78 -17.79 1.83
CA GLU A 205 -10.50 -16.67 2.44
C GLU A 205 -9.66 -16.02 3.56
N ILE A 206 -8.88 -16.82 4.28
CA ILE A 206 -7.92 -16.34 5.29
C ILE A 206 -6.89 -15.40 4.65
N ALA A 207 -6.40 -15.74 3.45
CA ALA A 207 -5.43 -14.93 2.73
C ALA A 207 -5.99 -13.57 2.25
N CYS A 208 -7.32 -13.40 2.17
CA CYS A 208 -7.93 -12.14 1.77
C CYS A 208 -8.17 -11.18 2.95
N ALA A 209 -8.39 -11.72 4.15
CA ALA A 209 -8.75 -10.92 5.33
C ALA A 209 -7.52 -10.25 5.96
N ALA A 210 -7.68 -9.03 6.43
CA ALA A 210 -6.57 -8.26 6.99
C ALA A 210 -7.02 -7.31 8.12
N LEU A 211 -6.06 -6.96 8.96
CA LEU A 211 -6.12 -5.83 9.87
C LEU A 211 -5.69 -4.57 9.11
N TYR A 212 -6.24 -3.41 9.44
CA TYR A 212 -5.68 -2.15 8.94
C TYR A 212 -5.69 -1.07 10.01
N SER A 213 -4.83 -0.08 9.85
CA SER A 213 -4.83 1.15 10.65
C SER A 213 -5.23 2.36 9.81
N ILE A 214 -5.86 3.35 10.48
CA ILE A 214 -6.22 4.64 9.93
C ILE A 214 -5.71 5.74 10.86
N ASN A 215 -5.15 6.82 10.30
CA ASN A 215 -4.46 7.89 11.03
C ASN A 215 -3.35 7.40 11.97
N GLY A 216 -2.95 6.13 11.87
CA GLY A 216 -1.95 5.49 12.71
C GLY A 216 -2.39 5.21 14.16
N TYR A 217 -3.68 5.40 14.53
CA TYR A 217 -4.14 5.17 15.89
C TYR A 217 -5.52 4.49 16.02
N PHE A 218 -6.29 4.37 14.95
CA PHE A 218 -7.51 3.55 14.89
C PHE A 218 -7.29 2.31 14.05
N THR A 219 -8.06 1.27 14.32
CA THR A 219 -7.99 -0.01 13.62
C THR A 219 -9.35 -0.66 13.45
N CYS A 220 -9.48 -1.40 12.38
CA CYS A 220 -10.57 -2.32 12.07
C CYS A 220 -10.04 -3.50 11.24
N SER A 221 -10.90 -4.46 10.98
CA SER A 221 -10.67 -5.57 10.04
C SER A 221 -11.31 -5.27 8.69
N GLY A 222 -10.90 -6.00 7.67
CA GLY A 222 -11.51 -5.93 6.35
C GLY A 222 -11.04 -7.06 5.46
N ALA A 223 -11.38 -7.01 4.18
CA ALA A 223 -10.93 -8.01 3.21
C ALA A 223 -10.75 -7.43 1.82
N MET A 224 -9.76 -7.96 1.09
CA MET A 224 -9.57 -7.75 -0.33
C MET A 224 -10.68 -8.46 -1.11
N LEU A 225 -11.31 -7.77 -2.06
CA LEU A 225 -12.40 -8.30 -2.87
C LEU A 225 -11.99 -8.55 -4.31
N ASN A 226 -12.43 -9.68 -4.85
CA ASN A 226 -12.46 -9.93 -6.28
C ASN A 226 -13.53 -9.07 -6.98
N ASN A 227 -13.36 -8.82 -8.26
CA ASN A 227 -14.33 -8.13 -9.11
C ASN A 227 -14.65 -8.97 -10.37
N THR A 228 -15.72 -8.63 -11.09
CA THR A 228 -16.18 -9.44 -12.24
C THR A 228 -15.22 -9.40 -13.43
N ALA A 229 -14.30 -8.44 -13.50
CA ALA A 229 -13.25 -8.40 -14.52
C ALA A 229 -12.06 -9.31 -14.16
N GLN A 230 -11.95 -9.71 -12.88
CA GLN A 230 -10.86 -10.55 -12.34
C GLN A 230 -9.47 -9.98 -12.65
N ASP A 231 -9.34 -8.64 -12.62
CA ASP A 231 -8.12 -7.91 -12.94
C ASP A 231 -7.26 -7.57 -11.72
N GLN A 232 -7.62 -8.13 -10.55
CA GLN A 232 -6.89 -7.98 -9.28
C GLN A 232 -6.74 -6.52 -8.82
N ARG A 233 -7.66 -5.62 -9.22
CA ARG A 233 -7.68 -4.28 -8.62
C ARG A 233 -7.86 -4.40 -7.10
N PRO A 234 -7.05 -3.66 -6.33
CA PRO A 234 -6.97 -3.88 -4.88
C PRO A 234 -8.13 -3.23 -4.13
N PHE A 235 -9.35 -3.70 -4.40
CA PHE A 235 -10.54 -3.27 -3.69
C PHE A 235 -10.61 -3.90 -2.30
N PHE A 236 -10.65 -3.07 -1.27
CA PHE A 236 -10.70 -3.51 0.13
C PHE A 236 -12.01 -3.06 0.78
N LEU A 237 -12.76 -4.02 1.30
CA LEU A 237 -14.05 -3.81 1.98
C LEU A 237 -13.88 -3.78 3.48
N THR A 238 -14.50 -2.80 4.12
CA THR A 238 -14.61 -2.67 5.58
C THR A 238 -15.94 -2.04 5.98
N ALA A 239 -16.12 -1.62 7.24
CA ALA A 239 -17.33 -0.98 7.74
C ALA A 239 -17.26 0.56 7.65
N ASP A 240 -18.42 1.20 7.47
CA ASP A 240 -18.57 2.66 7.45
C ASP A 240 -18.24 3.30 8.82
N HIS A 241 -18.70 2.66 9.92
CA HIS A 241 -18.39 3.15 11.27
C HIS A 241 -16.89 3.10 11.63
N CYS A 242 -16.05 2.39 10.86
CA CYS A 242 -14.59 2.45 11.02
C CYS A 242 -14.01 3.82 10.65
N GLY A 243 -14.81 4.69 10.02
CA GLY A 243 -14.51 6.11 9.85
C GLY A 243 -13.52 6.43 8.73
N VAL A 244 -13.31 5.53 7.78
CA VAL A 244 -12.53 5.84 6.57
C VAL A 244 -13.32 6.84 5.72
N SER A 245 -12.65 7.90 5.32
CA SER A 245 -13.24 9.01 4.56
C SER A 245 -12.20 9.61 3.61
N THR A 246 -12.62 10.44 2.68
CA THR A 246 -11.70 11.17 1.77
C THR A 246 -10.73 12.11 2.49
N GLY A 247 -10.90 12.32 3.80
CA GLY A 247 -10.00 13.14 4.62
C GLY A 247 -8.93 12.32 5.36
N ASN A 248 -8.97 11.01 5.30
CA ASN A 248 -8.02 10.14 6.00
C ASN A 248 -7.70 8.83 5.27
N ASP A 249 -8.32 8.54 4.13
CA ASP A 249 -8.07 7.32 3.34
C ASP A 249 -6.59 7.17 2.93
N GLN A 250 -5.88 8.28 2.77
CA GLN A 250 -4.45 8.31 2.47
C GLN A 250 -3.57 7.82 3.64
N SER A 251 -4.11 7.79 4.85
CA SER A 251 -3.41 7.30 6.04
C SER A 251 -3.52 5.79 6.26
N MET A 252 -4.21 5.08 5.38
CA MET A 252 -4.47 3.66 5.56
C MET A 252 -3.21 2.82 5.38
N VAL A 253 -2.95 1.92 6.33
CA VAL A 253 -1.93 0.88 6.25
C VAL A 253 -2.59 -0.46 6.53
N VAL A 254 -2.48 -1.41 5.59
CA VAL A 254 -3.08 -2.75 5.70
C VAL A 254 -2.01 -3.76 6.09
N TYR A 255 -2.31 -4.60 7.09
CA TYR A 255 -1.41 -5.64 7.59
C TYR A 255 -1.94 -7.01 7.16
N TRP A 256 -1.15 -7.71 6.33
CA TRP A 256 -1.45 -9.02 5.78
C TRP A 256 -0.84 -10.12 6.65
N ASN A 257 -1.46 -11.29 6.64
CA ASN A 257 -0.94 -12.48 7.31
C ASN A 257 -0.49 -12.25 8.77
N TYR A 258 -1.11 -11.24 9.43
CA TYR A 258 -0.92 -11.06 10.85
C TYR A 258 -1.71 -12.15 11.58
N GLU A 259 -1.11 -13.32 11.67
CA GLU A 259 -1.73 -14.54 12.18
C GLU A 259 -0.71 -15.37 12.96
N ASN A 260 -1.20 -16.24 13.82
CA ASN A 260 -0.37 -17.15 14.60
C ASN A 260 0.04 -18.34 13.74
N SER A 261 1.30 -18.77 13.81
CA SER A 261 1.81 -19.90 13.02
C SER A 261 1.36 -21.27 13.53
N TYR A 262 0.75 -21.33 14.71
CA TYR A 262 0.26 -22.55 15.35
C TYR A 262 -1.10 -22.33 16.00
N CYS A 263 -1.85 -23.41 16.16
CA CYS A 263 -3.13 -23.37 16.85
C CYS A 263 -2.96 -23.30 18.37
N ARG A 264 -3.41 -22.21 18.98
CA ARG A 264 -3.61 -22.13 20.44
C ARG A 264 -4.96 -22.76 20.78
N THR A 265 -5.00 -23.76 21.65
CA THR A 265 -6.23 -24.52 21.94
C THR A 265 -7.38 -23.60 22.34
N PRO A 266 -8.48 -23.51 21.57
CA PRO A 266 -9.62 -22.66 21.90
C PRO A 266 -10.21 -23.00 23.27
N GLY A 267 -10.59 -21.99 24.05
CA GLY A 267 -11.11 -22.14 25.41
C GLY A 267 -10.04 -22.36 26.49
N SER A 268 -8.78 -22.50 26.11
CA SER A 268 -7.66 -22.59 27.06
C SER A 268 -7.03 -21.24 27.37
N GLY A 269 -6.18 -21.19 28.40
CA GLY A 269 -5.39 -19.99 28.70
C GLY A 269 -4.40 -19.63 27.58
N ASP A 270 -4.01 -20.59 26.75
CA ASP A 270 -3.08 -20.37 25.64
C ASP A 270 -3.73 -19.55 24.52
N SER A 271 -5.01 -19.78 24.21
CA SER A 271 -5.74 -19.02 23.20
C SER A 271 -5.89 -17.53 23.54
N GLY A 272 -5.94 -17.18 24.83
CA GLY A 272 -5.86 -15.80 25.33
C GLY A 272 -4.42 -15.33 25.60
N GLY A 273 -3.41 -16.12 25.23
CA GLY A 273 -1.97 -15.85 25.44
C GLY A 273 -1.33 -15.08 24.27
N ASN A 274 -0.03 -14.85 24.37
CA ASN A 274 0.74 -14.26 23.28
C ASN A 274 0.83 -15.25 22.12
N GLY A 275 0.69 -14.72 20.90
CA GLY A 275 1.01 -15.42 19.66
C GLY A 275 2.38 -15.07 19.14
N ASP A 276 2.71 -15.59 17.95
CA ASP A 276 3.96 -15.32 17.23
C ASP A 276 3.72 -14.54 15.91
N GLY A 277 2.51 -14.01 15.72
CA GLY A 277 2.15 -13.23 14.53
C GLY A 277 3.01 -11.99 14.36
N SER A 278 3.30 -11.64 13.11
CA SER A 278 4.14 -10.51 12.72
C SER A 278 3.36 -9.49 11.87
N THR A 279 3.63 -8.21 12.10
CA THR A 279 3.09 -7.08 11.32
C THR A 279 4.01 -6.66 10.16
N ASN A 280 5.03 -7.45 9.81
CA ASN A 280 6.03 -7.11 8.79
C ASN A 280 5.53 -7.24 7.35
N GLN A 281 4.38 -7.88 7.14
CA GLN A 281 3.73 -7.95 5.83
C GLN A 281 2.63 -6.89 5.76
N PHE A 282 2.92 -5.78 5.12
CA PHE A 282 1.99 -4.65 5.06
C PHE A 282 1.97 -4.00 3.67
N THR A 283 0.89 -3.27 3.38
CA THR A 283 0.77 -2.34 2.27
C THR A 283 0.56 -0.93 2.83
N ALA A 284 1.49 -0.04 2.57
CA ALA A 284 1.42 1.39 2.87
C ALA A 284 1.14 2.19 1.59
N GLY A 285 0.99 3.52 1.72
CA GLY A 285 0.70 4.42 0.60
C GLY A 285 -0.77 4.84 0.53
N GLY A 286 -1.59 4.38 1.50
CA GLY A 286 -2.98 4.79 1.61
C GLY A 286 -3.91 4.13 0.59
N ALA A 287 -5.10 4.70 0.48
CA ALA A 287 -6.17 4.20 -0.38
C ALA A 287 -6.98 5.37 -0.95
N ILE A 288 -7.90 5.06 -1.83
CA ILE A 288 -8.91 5.99 -2.34
C ILE A 288 -10.29 5.46 -1.96
N LEU A 289 -11.09 6.24 -1.24
CA LEU A 289 -12.48 5.92 -0.97
C LEU A 289 -13.26 5.80 -2.29
N ARG A 290 -13.91 4.66 -2.51
CA ARG A 290 -14.67 4.39 -3.73
C ARG A 290 -16.17 4.44 -3.52
N ALA A 291 -16.64 3.86 -2.42
CA ALA A 291 -18.06 3.88 -2.05
C ALA A 291 -18.21 3.63 -0.54
N ASP A 292 -19.21 4.22 0.05
CA ASP A 292 -19.59 4.03 1.44
C ASP A 292 -21.11 4.11 1.62
N GLY A 293 -21.59 3.65 2.76
CA GLY A 293 -23.02 3.73 3.06
C GLY A 293 -23.41 3.20 4.43
N SER A 294 -23.93 4.09 5.26
CA SER A 294 -24.32 3.81 6.64
C SER A 294 -25.54 2.88 6.79
N ASN A 295 -26.38 2.72 5.74
CA ASN A 295 -27.56 1.84 5.83
C ASN A 295 -27.20 0.35 5.95
N SER A 296 -26.13 -0.08 5.31
CA SER A 296 -25.52 -1.41 5.44
C SER A 296 -24.10 -1.35 5.99
N ASP A 297 -23.71 -0.19 6.52
CA ASP A 297 -22.45 0.03 7.23
C ASP A 297 -21.22 -0.44 6.45
N PHE A 298 -21.10 -0.12 5.17
CA PHE A 298 -19.97 -0.54 4.34
C PHE A 298 -19.12 0.63 3.87
N THR A 299 -17.84 0.37 3.73
CA THR A 299 -16.88 1.23 3.02
C THR A 299 -16.03 0.36 2.10
N LEU A 300 -15.94 0.77 0.85
CA LEU A 300 -15.04 0.22 -0.15
C LEU A 300 -13.96 1.24 -0.46
N VAL A 301 -12.73 0.84 -0.32
CA VAL A 301 -11.58 1.59 -0.80
C VAL A 301 -10.84 0.82 -1.87
N GLU A 302 -10.02 1.50 -2.65
CA GLU A 302 -9.04 0.92 -3.55
C GLU A 302 -7.66 1.34 -3.04
N LEU A 303 -6.80 0.39 -2.71
CA LEU A 303 -5.46 0.68 -2.22
C LEU A 303 -4.65 1.38 -3.33
N ASN A 304 -3.80 2.32 -2.96
CA ASN A 304 -2.93 3.02 -3.91
C ASN A 304 -1.79 2.14 -4.43
N ASN A 305 -1.38 1.16 -3.63
CA ASN A 305 -0.35 0.18 -3.97
C ASN A 305 -0.94 -1.23 -3.90
N ASP A 306 -0.54 -2.09 -4.83
CA ASP A 306 -0.82 -3.51 -4.74
C ASP A 306 -0.06 -4.14 -3.56
N PRO A 307 -0.63 -5.16 -2.88
CA PRO A 307 0.13 -5.98 -1.95
C PRO A 307 1.34 -6.62 -2.62
N ASN A 308 2.45 -6.75 -1.89
CA ASN A 308 3.59 -7.48 -2.42
C ASN A 308 3.17 -8.91 -2.79
N PRO A 309 3.43 -9.38 -4.02
CA PRO A 309 3.01 -10.72 -4.48
C PRO A 309 3.49 -11.86 -3.58
N ASN A 310 4.65 -11.70 -2.92
CA ASN A 310 5.19 -12.71 -1.98
C ASN A 310 4.37 -12.85 -0.69
N PHE A 311 3.41 -11.97 -0.44
CA PHE A 311 2.49 -12.11 0.70
C PHE A 311 1.35 -13.10 0.42
N GLY A 312 1.14 -13.44 -0.85
CA GLY A 312 0.09 -14.37 -1.25
C GLY A 312 -1.31 -13.88 -0.91
N VAL A 313 -1.55 -12.58 -0.98
CA VAL A 313 -2.86 -11.99 -0.70
C VAL A 313 -3.87 -12.45 -1.73
N GLY A 314 -4.98 -13.04 -1.27
CA GLY A 314 -6.10 -13.46 -2.10
C GLY A 314 -7.10 -12.32 -2.35
N PHE A 315 -7.97 -12.52 -3.32
CA PHE A 315 -9.11 -11.63 -3.62
C PHE A 315 -10.40 -12.40 -3.38
N CYS A 316 -11.08 -12.12 -2.28
CA CYS A 316 -12.24 -12.88 -1.84
C CYS A 316 -13.41 -12.78 -2.81
N GLY A 317 -14.01 -13.92 -3.08
CA GLY A 317 -15.30 -14.02 -3.76
C GLY A 317 -16.42 -13.42 -2.93
N TRP A 318 -17.52 -13.11 -3.59
CA TRP A 318 -18.69 -12.53 -2.95
C TRP A 318 -20.00 -13.07 -3.55
N ASP A 319 -21.08 -12.95 -2.76
CA ASP A 319 -22.44 -13.33 -3.15
C ASP A 319 -23.42 -12.20 -2.76
N ARG A 320 -23.99 -11.54 -3.80
CA ARG A 320 -24.96 -10.46 -3.62
C ARG A 320 -26.41 -10.92 -3.71
N ARG A 321 -26.65 -12.22 -3.76
CA ARG A 321 -28.03 -12.76 -3.73
C ARG A 321 -28.71 -12.42 -2.40
N THR A 322 -30.03 -12.33 -2.42
CA THR A 322 -30.84 -12.02 -1.24
C THR A 322 -31.28 -13.28 -0.48
N ALA A 323 -30.92 -14.46 -0.96
CA ALA A 323 -31.18 -15.71 -0.27
C ALA A 323 -30.47 -15.72 1.11
N THR A 324 -31.17 -16.23 2.12
CA THR A 324 -30.62 -16.33 3.48
C THR A 324 -29.46 -17.33 3.51
N PRO A 325 -28.25 -16.91 3.89
CA PRO A 325 -27.12 -17.83 4.10
C PRO A 325 -27.45 -18.88 5.16
N GLN A 326 -27.02 -20.11 4.91
CA GLN A 326 -27.30 -21.28 5.78
C GLN A 326 -26.20 -21.52 6.83
N GLY A 327 -25.35 -20.55 7.04
CA GLY A 327 -24.26 -20.49 7.99
C GLY A 327 -23.51 -19.18 7.82
N GLY A 328 -22.67 -18.84 8.79
CA GLY A 328 -21.83 -17.65 8.77
C GLY A 328 -20.42 -17.97 9.29
N ILE A 329 -19.41 -17.61 8.53
CA ILE A 329 -18.00 -17.73 8.94
C ILE A 329 -17.37 -16.34 8.91
N CYS A 330 -16.75 -15.95 10.02
CA CYS A 330 -16.08 -14.66 10.13
C CYS A 330 -14.57 -14.85 10.29
N ILE A 331 -13.79 -14.15 9.48
CA ILE A 331 -12.33 -14.09 9.61
C ILE A 331 -11.96 -12.66 10.01
N HIS A 332 -11.33 -12.47 11.17
CA HIS A 332 -11.25 -11.17 11.81
C HIS A 332 -10.02 -11.01 12.71
N HIS A 333 -9.80 -9.78 13.22
CA HIS A 333 -8.73 -9.46 14.16
C HIS A 333 -9.32 -8.88 15.47
N PRO A 334 -9.74 -9.72 16.42
CA PRO A 334 -10.33 -9.26 17.69
C PRO A 334 -9.27 -8.62 18.58
N ASN A 335 -9.53 -7.44 19.12
CA ASN A 335 -8.64 -6.70 20.04
C ASN A 335 -7.20 -6.55 19.55
N LEU A 336 -6.98 -6.31 18.22
CA LEU A 336 -5.66 -6.26 17.62
C LEU A 336 -4.86 -7.58 17.71
N GLU A 337 -5.56 -8.68 17.92
CA GLU A 337 -4.92 -10.00 17.94
C GLU A 337 -4.63 -10.51 16.52
N GLU A 338 -3.80 -11.54 16.48
CA GLU A 338 -3.60 -12.36 15.30
C GLU A 338 -4.95 -12.82 14.75
N LYS A 339 -5.00 -13.04 13.46
CA LYS A 339 -6.20 -13.41 12.71
C LYS A 339 -6.91 -14.62 13.33
N ARG A 340 -8.21 -14.50 13.54
CA ARG A 340 -9.09 -15.50 14.12
C ARG A 340 -10.20 -15.87 13.14
N ILE A 341 -10.81 -17.03 13.39
CA ILE A 341 -11.95 -17.52 12.62
C ILE A 341 -13.07 -17.93 13.56
N SER A 342 -14.32 -17.57 13.24
CA SER A 342 -15.52 -17.86 14.03
C SER A 342 -16.60 -18.46 13.15
N PHE A 343 -17.41 -19.38 13.71
CA PHE A 343 -18.40 -20.18 12.97
C PHE A 343 -19.78 -20.09 13.60
N ASP A 344 -20.79 -19.80 12.77
CA ASP A 344 -22.23 -20.02 13.00
C ASP A 344 -22.68 -21.08 11.97
N TYR A 345 -23.10 -22.25 12.47
CA TYR A 345 -23.59 -23.34 11.63
C TYR A 345 -25.10 -23.29 11.38
N ASP A 346 -25.78 -22.34 11.97
CA ASP A 346 -27.21 -22.10 11.80
C ASP A 346 -27.47 -21.08 10.68
N ALA A 347 -28.66 -21.13 10.10
CA ALA A 347 -29.07 -20.15 9.11
C ALA A 347 -29.14 -18.74 9.72
N LEU A 348 -28.53 -17.78 9.05
CA LEU A 348 -28.59 -16.38 9.44
C LEU A 348 -30.03 -15.88 9.48
N THR A 349 -30.27 -14.80 10.22
CA THR A 349 -31.57 -14.12 10.17
C THR A 349 -31.47 -12.77 9.49
N SER A 350 -32.52 -12.40 8.75
CA SER A 350 -32.59 -11.11 8.05
C SER A 350 -33.17 -10.04 8.99
N ASN A 351 -32.46 -8.91 9.10
CA ASN A 351 -32.90 -7.74 9.85
C ASN A 351 -32.73 -6.48 8.99
N GLY A 352 -33.70 -6.21 8.12
CA GLY A 352 -33.63 -5.08 7.18
C GLY A 352 -32.42 -5.18 6.23
N SER A 353 -31.55 -4.19 6.28
CA SER A 353 -30.29 -4.12 5.52
C SER A 353 -29.16 -5.00 6.08
N LEU A 354 -29.43 -5.71 7.19
CA LEU A 354 -28.41 -6.47 7.92
C LEU A 354 -28.71 -7.96 7.91
N TRP A 355 -27.67 -8.77 7.91
CA TRP A 355 -27.67 -10.15 8.36
C TRP A 355 -27.44 -10.17 9.86
N ARG A 356 -27.98 -11.18 10.55
CA ARG A 356 -27.73 -11.41 11.96
C ARG A 356 -27.29 -12.86 12.18
N VAL A 357 -26.14 -13.01 12.80
CA VAL A 357 -25.64 -14.18 13.49
C VAL A 357 -26.28 -14.16 14.88
N ASN A 358 -27.04 -15.17 15.25
CA ASN A 358 -27.77 -15.19 16.51
C ASN A 358 -26.92 -15.70 17.68
N ASN A 359 -25.95 -16.55 17.37
CA ASN A 359 -24.99 -17.12 18.30
C ASN A 359 -23.80 -17.67 17.51
N TRP A 360 -22.62 -17.64 18.09
CA TRP A 360 -21.45 -18.32 17.55
C TRP A 360 -21.29 -19.68 18.23
N GLU A 361 -21.28 -20.78 17.47
CA GLU A 361 -20.98 -22.11 18.00
C GLU A 361 -19.49 -22.28 18.29
N LEU A 362 -18.63 -21.55 17.56
CA LEU A 362 -17.20 -21.58 17.75
C LEU A 362 -16.60 -20.19 17.51
N GLY A 363 -15.79 -19.71 18.45
CA GLY A 363 -15.25 -18.38 18.40
C GLY A 363 -16.25 -17.30 18.83
N THR A 364 -15.99 -16.06 18.49
CA THR A 364 -16.84 -14.88 18.70
C THR A 364 -16.23 -13.70 17.92
N THR A 365 -16.85 -12.51 17.96
CA THR A 365 -16.21 -11.26 17.56
C THR A 365 -15.94 -10.38 18.79
N GLU A 366 -15.03 -9.43 18.65
CA GLU A 366 -14.66 -8.47 19.70
C GLU A 366 -14.32 -7.11 19.05
N PRO A 367 -14.11 -6.02 19.82
CA PRO A 367 -13.63 -4.75 19.29
C PRO A 367 -12.41 -4.94 18.38
N GLY A 368 -12.37 -4.26 17.24
CA GLY A 368 -11.34 -4.46 16.19
C GLY A 368 -11.75 -5.47 15.11
N SER A 369 -12.73 -6.35 15.38
CA SER A 369 -13.33 -7.22 14.36
C SER A 369 -14.23 -6.45 13.38
N SER A 370 -14.62 -5.22 13.67
CA SER A 370 -15.43 -4.34 12.83
C SER A 370 -14.94 -4.34 11.39
N GLY A 371 -15.86 -4.44 10.42
CA GLY A 371 -15.53 -4.49 9.00
C GLY A 371 -15.09 -5.86 8.47
N SER A 372 -14.84 -6.85 9.34
CA SER A 372 -14.46 -8.20 8.93
C SER A 372 -15.51 -8.85 8.02
N PRO A 373 -15.08 -9.66 7.04
CA PRO A 373 -15.98 -10.35 6.13
C PRO A 373 -16.79 -11.44 6.83
N LEU A 374 -18.07 -11.57 6.45
CA LEU A 374 -18.90 -12.71 6.75
C LEU A 374 -19.04 -13.56 5.48
N PHE A 375 -18.56 -14.77 5.52
CA PHE A 375 -18.69 -15.75 4.45
C PHE A 375 -19.93 -16.63 4.66
N ASN A 376 -20.53 -17.06 3.56
CA ASN A 376 -21.49 -18.16 3.56
C ASN A 376 -20.76 -19.53 3.44
N PRO A 377 -21.47 -20.67 3.59
CA PRO A 377 -20.86 -21.99 3.41
C PRO A 377 -20.29 -22.28 2.01
N ASP A 378 -20.62 -21.43 1.01
CA ASP A 378 -20.06 -21.50 -0.35
C ASP A 378 -18.75 -20.67 -0.48
N HIS A 379 -18.13 -20.27 0.63
CA HIS A 379 -16.88 -19.49 0.67
C HIS A 379 -16.95 -18.08 0.04
N ARG A 380 -18.13 -17.44 0.04
CA ARG A 380 -18.34 -16.13 -0.57
C ARG A 380 -18.78 -15.12 0.46
N ILE A 381 -18.25 -13.91 0.40
CA ILE A 381 -18.63 -12.80 1.28
C ILE A 381 -20.08 -12.42 1.01
N VAL A 382 -20.91 -12.41 2.07
CA VAL A 382 -22.30 -11.98 2.04
C VAL A 382 -22.53 -10.69 2.82
N GLY A 383 -21.52 -10.21 3.53
CA GLY A 383 -21.56 -8.96 4.31
C GLY A 383 -20.27 -8.68 5.06
N GLN A 384 -20.26 -7.57 5.79
CA GLN A 384 -19.16 -7.16 6.68
C GLN A 384 -19.70 -6.79 8.07
N LEU A 385 -18.89 -7.00 9.12
CA LEU A 385 -19.30 -6.83 10.50
C LEU A 385 -19.61 -5.36 10.82
N TYR A 386 -20.85 -5.12 11.25
CA TYR A 386 -21.29 -3.86 11.83
C TYR A 386 -21.03 -3.82 13.34
N GLY A 387 -21.34 -4.91 14.05
CA GLY A 387 -21.15 -5.04 15.50
C GLY A 387 -22.23 -5.91 16.13
N GLY A 388 -22.22 -5.97 17.44
CA GLY A 388 -23.16 -6.79 18.18
C GLY A 388 -22.89 -6.78 19.68
N ASN A 389 -23.27 -7.87 20.35
CA ASN A 389 -22.98 -8.09 21.77
C ASN A 389 -22.46 -9.50 22.04
N ALA A 390 -22.01 -10.18 20.97
CA ALA A 390 -21.33 -11.46 21.12
C ALA A 390 -20.02 -11.26 21.89
N ALA A 391 -19.69 -12.20 22.73
CA ALA A 391 -18.46 -12.26 23.51
C ALA A 391 -18.21 -13.69 23.99
N CYS A 392 -16.99 -14.01 24.36
CA CYS A 392 -16.70 -15.28 25.02
C CYS A 392 -17.66 -15.51 26.21
N ASN A 393 -18.21 -16.70 26.27
CA ASN A 393 -19.10 -17.16 27.35
C ASN A 393 -20.48 -16.47 27.44
N ASN A 394 -20.94 -15.87 26.35
CA ASN A 394 -22.33 -15.44 26.22
C ASN A 394 -22.97 -16.05 24.95
N ASN A 395 -24.31 -15.96 24.86
CA ASN A 395 -25.07 -16.30 23.67
C ASN A 395 -25.48 -15.00 22.96
N GLY A 396 -24.51 -14.09 22.77
CA GLY A 396 -24.73 -12.82 22.13
C GLY A 396 -24.87 -12.97 20.62
N TYR A 397 -25.31 -11.89 19.99
CA TYR A 397 -25.49 -11.83 18.54
C TYR A 397 -24.57 -10.80 17.92
N ASP A 398 -24.30 -10.99 16.63
CA ASP A 398 -23.68 -9.98 15.80
C ASP A 398 -24.54 -9.68 14.57
N VAL A 399 -24.35 -8.49 14.01
CA VAL A 399 -25.03 -8.04 12.80
C VAL A 399 -24.00 -7.60 11.76
N TYR A 400 -24.30 -7.92 10.51
CA TYR A 400 -23.44 -7.68 9.36
C TYR A 400 -24.22 -6.93 8.29
N GLY A 401 -23.64 -5.89 7.71
CA GLY A 401 -24.21 -5.24 6.54
C GLY A 401 -24.38 -6.22 5.39
N LYS A 402 -25.56 -6.26 4.76
CA LYS A 402 -25.79 -7.15 3.61
C LYS A 402 -25.06 -6.65 2.39
N LEU A 403 -24.24 -7.50 1.79
CA LEU A 403 -23.57 -7.17 0.53
C LEU A 403 -24.59 -6.80 -0.57
N SER A 404 -25.75 -7.46 -0.62
CA SER A 404 -26.83 -7.13 -1.55
C SER A 404 -27.38 -5.71 -1.37
N THR A 405 -27.35 -5.16 -0.15
CA THR A 405 -27.75 -3.77 0.12
C THR A 405 -26.63 -2.83 -0.29
N SER A 406 -25.39 -3.12 0.11
CA SER A 406 -24.18 -2.36 -0.22
C SER A 406 -23.96 -2.32 -1.75
N TRP A 407 -24.30 -3.41 -2.45
CA TRP A 407 -24.25 -3.49 -3.92
C TRP A 407 -25.04 -2.37 -4.57
N ASN A 408 -26.30 -2.20 -4.16
CA ASN A 408 -27.19 -1.18 -4.70
C ASN A 408 -26.84 0.24 -4.22
N ALA A 409 -26.08 0.35 -3.14
CA ALA A 409 -25.65 1.63 -2.57
C ALA A 409 -24.31 2.13 -3.15
N GLY A 410 -23.59 1.32 -3.93
CA GLY A 410 -22.36 1.80 -4.57
C GLY A 410 -21.38 0.72 -5.03
N LEU A 411 -21.39 -0.48 -4.42
CA LEU A 411 -20.41 -1.52 -4.77
C LEU A 411 -20.49 -1.97 -6.22
N ALA A 412 -21.70 -1.99 -6.82
CA ALA A 412 -21.91 -2.43 -8.19
C ALA A 412 -21.02 -1.70 -9.22
N GLY A 413 -20.80 -0.40 -9.02
CA GLY A 413 -20.00 0.41 -9.93
C GLY A 413 -18.50 0.05 -9.93
N TRP A 414 -18.04 -0.63 -8.90
CA TRP A 414 -16.62 -1.02 -8.70
C TRP A 414 -16.40 -2.51 -8.86
N LEU A 415 -17.27 -3.34 -8.29
CA LEU A 415 -17.10 -4.79 -8.31
C LEU A 415 -17.66 -5.45 -9.57
N ASP A 416 -18.55 -4.74 -10.32
CA ASP A 416 -19.09 -5.18 -11.63
C ASP A 416 -19.02 -4.04 -12.66
N TYR A 417 -17.91 -3.30 -12.71
CA TYR A 417 -17.74 -2.21 -13.68
C TYR A 417 -17.73 -2.70 -15.14
N ALA A 418 -17.46 -4.00 -15.37
CA ALA A 418 -17.60 -4.64 -16.67
C ALA A 418 -19.08 -4.90 -17.07
N GLY A 419 -20.02 -4.77 -16.12
CA GLY A 419 -21.46 -4.92 -16.38
C GLY A 419 -21.88 -6.34 -16.73
N THR A 420 -21.23 -7.35 -16.15
CA THR A 420 -21.51 -8.77 -16.40
C THR A 420 -22.86 -9.20 -15.82
N GLY A 421 -23.30 -8.54 -14.74
CA GLY A 421 -24.52 -8.86 -14.01
C GLY A 421 -24.40 -10.09 -13.10
N GLU A 422 -23.20 -10.60 -12.87
CA GLU A 422 -22.96 -11.77 -12.00
C GLU A 422 -23.57 -11.58 -10.63
N GLN A 423 -24.18 -12.63 -10.10
CA GLN A 423 -24.79 -12.64 -8.79
C GLN A 423 -23.82 -13.02 -7.67
N TYR A 424 -22.75 -13.72 -8.03
CA TYR A 424 -21.65 -14.14 -7.17
C TYR A 424 -20.41 -14.44 -8.03
N ILE A 425 -19.26 -14.34 -7.42
CA ILE A 425 -17.98 -14.81 -7.96
C ILE A 425 -17.19 -15.51 -6.85
N ASP A 426 -16.24 -16.32 -7.23
CA ASP A 426 -15.39 -17.07 -6.30
C ASP A 426 -14.11 -16.31 -5.93
N THR A 427 -13.45 -16.76 -4.86
CA THR A 427 -12.16 -16.23 -4.40
C THR A 427 -11.07 -16.50 -5.46
N TYR A 428 -10.25 -15.49 -5.73
CA TYR A 428 -9.17 -15.51 -6.72
C TYR A 428 -7.81 -15.24 -6.06
N GLY A 429 -6.77 -15.95 -6.46
CA GLY A 429 -5.37 -15.59 -6.22
C GLY A 429 -4.84 -15.74 -4.80
N SER A 430 -5.36 -16.66 -3.97
CA SER A 430 -4.78 -16.87 -2.64
C SER A 430 -3.47 -17.69 -2.67
N ALA A 431 -2.56 -17.45 -1.70
CA ALA A 431 -1.32 -18.23 -1.54
C ALA A 431 -1.52 -19.71 -1.22
N GLY A 432 -2.75 -20.09 -0.85
CA GLY A 432 -3.16 -21.49 -0.68
C GLY A 432 -3.89 -22.06 -1.89
N GLY A 433 -4.12 -21.24 -2.91
CA GLY A 433 -4.76 -21.58 -4.15
C GLY A 433 -4.38 -20.57 -5.22
N ASN A 434 -3.29 -20.75 -5.93
CA ASN A 434 -3.33 -20.41 -7.33
C ASN A 434 -4.54 -21.16 -7.86
N GLY A 435 -5.58 -20.43 -8.39
CA GLY A 435 -6.80 -21.01 -8.89
C GLY A 435 -6.50 -22.20 -9.80
N GLY A 436 -6.40 -23.37 -9.24
CA GLY A 436 -5.96 -24.54 -9.93
C GLY A 436 -6.49 -25.82 -9.28
N VAL A 437 -6.25 -26.92 -9.90
CA VAL A 437 -6.71 -28.23 -9.46
C VAL A 437 -5.58 -29.24 -9.48
N CYS A 438 -5.67 -30.19 -8.58
CA CYS A 438 -4.81 -31.34 -8.52
C CYS A 438 -5.46 -32.55 -9.17
N CYS A 439 -4.81 -33.13 -10.14
CA CYS A 439 -5.15 -34.44 -10.64
C CYS A 439 -4.34 -35.52 -9.92
N LEU A 440 -5.03 -36.42 -9.24
CA LEU A 440 -4.43 -37.54 -8.53
C LEU A 440 -5.18 -38.82 -8.83
N ASN A 441 -4.52 -39.79 -9.43
CA ASN A 441 -5.07 -41.12 -9.82
C ASN A 441 -6.33 -41.05 -10.73
N GLY A 442 -6.44 -40.01 -11.58
CA GLY A 442 -7.59 -39.81 -12.46
C GLY A 442 -8.71 -38.96 -11.85
N ASP A 443 -8.66 -38.69 -10.54
CA ASP A 443 -9.63 -37.84 -9.86
C ASP A 443 -9.10 -36.39 -9.78
N CYS A 444 -10.04 -35.43 -9.84
CA CYS A 444 -9.72 -33.99 -9.74
C CYS A 444 -10.08 -33.46 -8.35
N PHE A 445 -9.14 -32.71 -7.75
CA PHE A 445 -9.28 -32.16 -6.43
C PHE A 445 -8.96 -30.64 -6.43
N ASN A 446 -9.77 -29.84 -5.78
CA ASN A 446 -9.46 -28.45 -5.47
C ASN A 446 -8.62 -28.44 -4.18
N VAL A 447 -7.31 -28.53 -4.29
CA VAL A 447 -6.37 -28.47 -3.18
C VAL A 447 -5.23 -27.50 -3.53
N PRO A 448 -4.53 -26.91 -2.57
CA PRO A 448 -3.35 -26.10 -2.85
C PRO A 448 -2.26 -26.89 -3.59
N GLU A 449 -1.46 -26.20 -4.42
CA GLU A 449 -0.35 -26.78 -5.17
C GLU A 449 0.59 -27.60 -4.28
N GLY A 450 1.02 -27.05 -3.13
CA GLY A 450 1.89 -27.76 -2.19
C GLY A 450 1.28 -29.03 -1.60
N ASN A 451 -0.05 -29.12 -1.49
CA ASN A 451 -0.74 -30.34 -1.09
C ASN A 451 -0.80 -31.34 -2.24
N CYS A 452 -0.96 -30.86 -3.47
CA CYS A 452 -0.90 -31.66 -4.68
C CYS A 452 0.48 -32.30 -4.85
N ASP A 453 1.54 -31.51 -4.71
CA ASP A 453 2.94 -31.98 -4.77
C ASP A 453 3.26 -33.00 -3.68
N SER A 454 2.79 -32.76 -2.46
CA SER A 454 2.97 -33.67 -1.33
C SER A 454 2.29 -35.02 -1.56
N ALA A 455 1.22 -35.05 -2.36
CA ALA A 455 0.50 -36.23 -2.74
C ALA A 455 1.03 -36.88 -4.04
N ASN A 456 2.05 -36.30 -4.70
CA ASN A 456 2.53 -36.63 -6.03
C ASN A 456 1.42 -36.55 -7.11
N GLY A 457 0.54 -35.54 -6.99
CA GLY A 457 -0.46 -35.21 -8.00
C GLY A 457 0.11 -34.30 -9.08
N THR A 458 -0.63 -34.12 -10.16
CA THR A 458 -0.30 -33.11 -11.19
C THR A 458 -1.13 -31.87 -10.97
N TRP A 459 -0.47 -30.73 -10.72
CA TRP A 459 -1.11 -29.44 -10.52
C TRP A 459 -1.40 -28.74 -11.84
N PHE A 460 -2.56 -28.10 -11.96
CA PHE A 460 -2.97 -27.28 -13.10
C PHE A 460 -3.40 -25.91 -12.58
N THR A 461 -2.57 -24.89 -12.85
CA THR A 461 -2.83 -23.50 -12.52
C THR A 461 -4.01 -22.95 -13.34
N ASP A 462 -4.86 -22.12 -12.76
CA ASP A 462 -5.99 -21.42 -13.41
C ASP A 462 -7.03 -22.34 -14.06
N GLN A 463 -7.14 -23.60 -13.60
CA GLN A 463 -8.09 -24.59 -14.07
C GLN A 463 -9.09 -24.95 -12.97
N ASN A 464 -10.20 -25.58 -13.36
CA ASN A 464 -11.18 -26.16 -12.45
C ASN A 464 -11.52 -27.61 -12.84
N CYS A 465 -12.03 -28.37 -11.88
CA CYS A 465 -12.35 -29.78 -12.11
C CYS A 465 -13.42 -30.05 -13.21
N GLY A 466 -14.09 -29.00 -13.69
CA GLY A 466 -15.00 -29.10 -14.84
C GLY A 466 -14.31 -28.94 -16.19
N THR A 467 -13.06 -28.45 -16.20
CA THR A 467 -12.29 -28.15 -17.42
C THR A 467 -11.07 -29.05 -17.60
N VAL A 468 -10.57 -29.67 -16.54
CA VAL A 468 -9.41 -30.58 -16.56
C VAL A 468 -9.89 -32.04 -16.69
N ASP A 469 -9.34 -32.74 -17.66
CA ASP A 469 -9.50 -34.22 -17.82
C ASP A 469 -8.34 -34.93 -17.14
N CYS A 470 -8.51 -35.26 -15.87
CA CYS A 470 -7.48 -35.93 -15.07
C CYS A 470 -7.15 -37.37 -15.54
N ASP A 471 -7.99 -37.96 -16.36
CA ASP A 471 -7.72 -39.28 -16.96
C ASP A 471 -6.78 -39.19 -18.19
N ASN A 472 -6.61 -38.00 -18.75
CA ASN A 472 -5.82 -37.77 -19.97
C ASN A 472 -4.87 -36.58 -19.83
N ILE A 473 -4.02 -36.60 -18.79
CA ILE A 473 -3.02 -35.59 -18.52
C ILE A 473 -1.94 -35.59 -19.60
N GLN A 474 -1.81 -34.50 -20.36
CA GLN A 474 -0.69 -34.33 -21.28
C GLN A 474 0.53 -33.78 -20.51
N PRO A 475 1.73 -34.31 -20.80
CA PRO A 475 2.93 -33.77 -20.15
C PRO A 475 3.10 -32.28 -20.44
N THR A 476 3.54 -31.52 -19.42
CA THR A 476 3.81 -30.13 -19.52
C THR A 476 5.32 -29.83 -19.36
N GLY A 477 5.75 -28.65 -19.78
CA GLY A 477 7.11 -28.22 -19.66
C GLY A 477 7.25 -26.73 -19.94
N ALA A 478 8.47 -26.20 -19.93
CA ALA A 478 8.75 -24.81 -20.21
C ALA A 478 8.51 -24.47 -21.69
N CYS A 479 7.89 -23.32 -21.93
CA CYS A 479 7.65 -22.75 -23.23
C CYS A 479 8.36 -21.39 -23.36
N CYS A 480 9.29 -21.27 -24.28
CA CYS A 480 9.90 -19.99 -24.62
C CYS A 480 9.06 -19.25 -25.66
N LEU A 481 8.45 -18.17 -25.29
CA LEU A 481 7.70 -17.30 -26.19
C LEU A 481 8.64 -16.46 -27.07
N THR A 482 8.14 -15.99 -28.20
CA THR A 482 8.90 -15.08 -29.11
C THR A 482 9.24 -13.74 -28.45
N SER A 483 8.62 -13.39 -27.32
CA SER A 483 8.97 -12.23 -26.47
C SER A 483 10.22 -12.45 -25.60
N GLY A 484 10.77 -13.67 -25.56
CA GLY A 484 11.81 -14.07 -24.62
C GLY A 484 11.28 -14.48 -23.23
N ALA A 485 9.98 -14.37 -22.98
CA ALA A 485 9.40 -14.84 -21.75
C ALA A 485 9.33 -16.38 -21.73
N CYS A 486 9.61 -16.95 -20.56
CA CYS A 486 9.38 -18.37 -20.32
C CYS A 486 8.03 -18.54 -19.59
N VAL A 487 7.20 -19.46 -20.07
CA VAL A 487 5.95 -19.88 -19.42
C VAL A 487 6.13 -21.34 -19.03
N GLY A 488 6.04 -21.64 -17.73
CA GLY A 488 6.09 -23.00 -17.18
C GLY A 488 4.79 -23.76 -17.41
N ASP A 489 4.80 -25.04 -17.10
CA ASP A 489 3.63 -25.95 -17.06
C ASP A 489 2.72 -25.89 -18.31
N THR A 490 3.32 -25.69 -19.47
CA THR A 490 2.63 -25.52 -20.75
C THR A 490 2.73 -26.81 -21.57
N THR A 491 1.62 -27.30 -22.14
CA THR A 491 1.69 -28.42 -23.06
C THR A 491 2.36 -28.03 -24.37
N SER A 492 2.95 -29.00 -25.08
CA SER A 492 3.59 -28.77 -26.40
C SER A 492 2.64 -28.06 -27.38
N ASP A 493 1.36 -28.46 -27.39
CA ASP A 493 0.35 -27.89 -28.27
C ASP A 493 -0.03 -26.46 -27.89
N ALA A 494 -0.17 -26.18 -26.59
CA ALA A 494 -0.46 -24.83 -26.09
C ALA A 494 0.71 -23.88 -26.37
N CYS A 495 1.95 -24.33 -26.17
CA CYS A 495 3.16 -23.60 -26.51
C CYS A 495 3.23 -23.27 -28.01
N GLY A 496 2.97 -24.25 -28.88
CA GLY A 496 2.92 -24.06 -30.31
C GLY A 496 1.84 -23.06 -30.75
N ASN A 497 0.63 -23.15 -30.15
CA ASN A 497 -0.47 -22.23 -30.42
C ASN A 497 -0.15 -20.77 -29.98
N ALA A 498 0.64 -20.60 -28.91
CA ALA A 498 1.14 -19.30 -28.47
C ALA A 498 2.33 -18.78 -29.29
N GLY A 499 2.77 -19.52 -30.31
CA GLY A 499 3.92 -19.19 -31.15
C GLY A 499 5.26 -19.37 -30.44
N GLY A 500 5.29 -20.13 -29.35
CA GLY A 500 6.48 -20.41 -28.56
C GLY A 500 7.26 -21.63 -29.03
N SER A 501 8.42 -21.85 -28.43
CA SER A 501 9.26 -23.03 -28.56
C SER A 501 9.21 -23.86 -27.29
N TYR A 502 8.61 -25.06 -27.39
CA TYR A 502 8.50 -26.00 -26.28
C TYR A 502 9.86 -26.62 -25.95
N GLN A 503 10.24 -26.64 -24.70
CA GLN A 503 11.58 -27.06 -24.25
C GLN A 503 11.63 -28.51 -23.77
N GLY A 504 10.54 -29.24 -23.91
CA GLY A 504 10.41 -30.64 -23.54
C GLY A 504 9.62 -30.89 -22.26
N ASP A 505 9.13 -32.11 -22.08
CA ASP A 505 8.37 -32.53 -20.90
C ASP A 505 9.21 -32.38 -19.63
N ASP A 506 8.56 -32.00 -18.53
CA ASP A 506 9.17 -31.74 -17.21
C ASP A 506 10.29 -30.70 -17.21
N SER A 507 10.42 -29.89 -18.27
CA SER A 507 11.35 -28.73 -18.27
C SER A 507 10.77 -27.58 -17.45
N ASP A 508 11.64 -26.87 -16.71
CA ASP A 508 11.28 -25.77 -15.83
C ASP A 508 11.94 -24.48 -16.30
N CYS A 509 11.21 -23.38 -16.29
CA CYS A 509 11.69 -22.04 -16.61
C CYS A 509 12.90 -21.60 -15.76
N ALA A 510 13.07 -22.13 -14.56
CA ALA A 510 14.24 -21.87 -13.73
C ALA A 510 15.55 -22.44 -14.33
N ASN A 511 15.42 -23.49 -15.19
CA ASN A 511 16.55 -24.20 -15.78
C ASN A 511 16.64 -24.00 -17.31
N VAL A 512 15.72 -23.23 -17.91
CA VAL A 512 15.65 -22.93 -19.33
C VAL A 512 15.97 -21.45 -19.55
N THR A 513 16.90 -21.16 -20.45
CA THR A 513 17.19 -19.79 -20.88
C THR A 513 16.47 -19.54 -22.22
N CYS A 514 15.41 -18.74 -22.18
CA CYS A 514 14.75 -18.26 -23.39
C CYS A 514 15.52 -17.06 -23.95
N GLU A 515 15.90 -17.13 -25.21
CA GLU A 515 16.53 -15.98 -25.86
C GLU A 515 15.51 -14.84 -25.96
N GLN A 516 15.79 -13.77 -25.28
CA GLN A 516 14.99 -12.55 -25.37
C GLN A 516 15.42 -11.80 -26.62
N PRO A 517 14.51 -11.49 -27.58
CA PRO A 517 14.86 -10.60 -28.67
C PRO A 517 15.27 -9.25 -28.12
N ASP A 518 16.30 -8.67 -28.67
CA ASP A 518 16.76 -7.34 -28.28
C ASP A 518 15.61 -6.34 -28.40
N PRO A 519 15.34 -5.57 -27.34
CA PRO A 519 14.23 -4.66 -27.33
C PRO A 519 14.40 -3.61 -28.44
N THR A 520 13.33 -3.39 -29.22
CA THR A 520 13.29 -2.37 -30.24
C THR A 520 12.62 -1.10 -29.71
N GLY A 521 12.96 0.05 -30.31
CA GLY A 521 12.35 1.32 -30.03
C GLY A 521 12.47 2.28 -31.21
N ALA A 522 11.89 3.46 -31.10
CA ALA A 522 12.00 4.48 -32.12
C ALA A 522 13.45 4.95 -32.23
N CYS A 523 13.94 4.99 -33.46
CA CYS A 523 15.25 5.51 -33.82
C CYS A 523 15.08 6.73 -34.72
N CYS A 524 15.55 7.87 -34.27
CA CYS A 524 15.58 9.10 -35.07
C CYS A 524 16.80 9.13 -35.94
N LEU A 525 16.60 9.09 -37.25
CA LEU A 525 17.64 9.12 -38.26
C LEU A 525 17.88 10.55 -38.80
N ALA A 526 19.03 10.79 -39.40
CA ALA A 526 19.34 12.07 -40.02
C ALA A 526 18.25 12.46 -41.02
N GLY A 527 17.72 13.68 -40.90
CA GLY A 527 16.65 14.21 -41.77
C GLY A 527 15.25 14.01 -41.21
N GLY A 528 15.10 13.73 -39.89
CA GLY A 528 13.81 13.66 -39.21
C GLY A 528 13.03 12.36 -39.41
N ASN A 529 13.62 11.36 -40.05
CA ASN A 529 12.98 10.07 -40.28
C ASN A 529 13.04 9.21 -39.01
N CYS A 530 11.97 8.52 -38.70
CA CYS A 530 11.89 7.56 -37.60
C CYS A 530 11.77 6.12 -38.11
N ALA A 531 12.53 5.20 -37.52
CA ALA A 531 12.44 3.76 -37.75
C ALA A 531 12.42 2.99 -36.43
N THR A 532 11.66 1.92 -36.35
CA THR A 532 11.68 1.03 -35.16
C THR A 532 12.81 0.02 -35.34
N GLN A 533 13.83 0.08 -34.47
CA GLN A 533 15.05 -0.73 -34.54
C GLN A 533 15.54 -1.07 -33.11
N THR A 534 16.52 -1.98 -33.03
CA THR A 534 17.28 -2.17 -31.80
C THR A 534 18.20 -0.97 -31.52
N SER A 535 18.69 -0.80 -30.32
CA SER A 535 19.66 0.25 -29.98
C SER A 535 20.94 0.13 -30.82
N GLU A 536 21.39 -1.11 -31.08
CA GLU A 536 22.61 -1.39 -31.86
C GLU A 536 22.43 -1.05 -33.35
N ASP A 537 21.29 -1.47 -33.94
CA ASP A 537 20.97 -1.15 -35.34
C ASP A 537 20.77 0.36 -35.53
N CYS A 538 20.17 1.03 -34.57
CA CYS A 538 19.99 2.47 -34.57
C CYS A 538 21.35 3.20 -34.57
N ALA A 539 22.24 2.77 -33.69
CA ALA A 539 23.60 3.33 -33.63
C ALA A 539 24.40 3.04 -34.92
N ALA A 540 24.28 1.83 -35.50
CA ALA A 540 24.90 1.47 -36.78
C ALA A 540 24.37 2.31 -37.96
N ALA A 541 23.09 2.71 -37.90
CA ALA A 541 22.47 3.60 -38.88
C ALA A 541 22.77 5.09 -38.62
N GLY A 542 23.55 5.42 -37.59
CA GLY A 542 23.90 6.80 -37.23
C GLY A 542 22.71 7.59 -36.65
N GLY A 543 21.71 6.90 -36.09
CA GLY A 543 20.52 7.48 -35.51
C GLY A 543 20.63 7.71 -34.00
N SER A 544 19.66 8.43 -33.44
CA SER A 544 19.46 8.61 -32.01
C SER A 544 18.35 7.67 -31.54
N TYR A 545 18.68 6.70 -30.67
CA TYR A 545 17.73 5.75 -30.12
C TYR A 545 16.92 6.38 -28.96
N GLN A 546 15.61 6.30 -29.05
CA GLN A 546 14.69 6.99 -28.16
C GLN A 546 14.20 6.12 -26.98
N GLY A 547 14.85 4.99 -26.76
CA GLY A 547 14.55 4.05 -25.68
C GLY A 547 13.71 2.85 -26.11
N ASN A 548 13.77 1.80 -25.29
CA ASN A 548 13.05 0.55 -25.54
C ASN A 548 11.53 0.76 -25.52
N ASN A 549 10.83 0.03 -26.39
CA ASN A 549 9.37 0.07 -26.53
C ASN A 549 8.78 1.44 -26.91
N THR A 550 9.58 2.39 -27.37
CA THR A 550 9.09 3.63 -27.94
C THR A 550 8.63 3.39 -29.40
N SER A 551 7.60 4.14 -29.82
CA SER A 551 7.01 4.02 -31.16
C SER A 551 7.23 5.29 -31.96
N CYS A 552 7.60 5.16 -33.24
CA CYS A 552 7.69 6.27 -34.16
C CYS A 552 6.39 7.09 -34.33
N SER A 553 5.25 6.56 -33.94
CA SER A 553 3.99 7.31 -33.92
C SER A 553 3.91 8.34 -32.81
N ASN A 554 4.72 8.19 -31.75
CA ASN A 554 4.72 9.01 -30.55
C ASN A 554 6.02 9.82 -30.36
N ILE A 555 6.99 9.66 -31.28
CA ILE A 555 8.28 10.36 -31.25
C ILE A 555 8.35 11.30 -32.44
N ASP A 556 8.57 12.55 -32.17
CA ASP A 556 8.88 13.57 -33.20
C ASP A 556 10.40 13.68 -33.30
N CYS A 557 10.94 13.09 -34.36
CA CYS A 557 12.38 13.09 -34.60
C CYS A 557 12.92 14.44 -35.11
N ASP A 558 12.06 15.38 -35.40
CA ASP A 558 12.43 16.76 -35.74
C ASP A 558 12.35 17.71 -34.52
N ALA A 559 11.79 17.23 -33.40
CA ALA A 559 11.74 18.00 -32.18
C ALA A 559 13.11 17.94 -31.46
N ALA A 560 13.64 19.08 -31.09
CA ALA A 560 14.73 19.16 -30.11
C ALA A 560 14.20 18.60 -28.76
N ASP A 561 14.97 17.72 -28.16
CA ASP A 561 14.59 17.08 -26.90
C ASP A 561 14.28 18.11 -25.81
N VAL A 562 13.01 18.43 -25.61
CA VAL A 562 12.53 19.16 -24.43
C VAL A 562 12.21 18.13 -23.38
N VAL A 563 13.00 18.10 -22.37
CA VAL A 563 13.12 16.93 -21.59
C VAL A 563 12.25 16.97 -20.37
N GLU A 564 12.11 17.86 -19.53
CA GLU A 564 11.38 17.64 -18.29
C GLU A 564 10.72 18.93 -17.76
N VAL A 565 9.45 18.82 -17.33
CA VAL A 565 8.82 19.86 -16.53
C VAL A 565 9.04 19.50 -15.07
N VAL A 566 9.91 20.24 -14.40
CA VAL A 566 10.21 20.07 -12.98
C VAL A 566 9.60 21.22 -12.17
N HIS A 567 9.22 20.96 -10.93
CA HIS A 567 8.72 22.00 -10.04
C HIS A 567 9.55 22.04 -8.75
N ALA A 568 9.65 23.23 -8.18
CA ALA A 568 10.25 23.43 -6.86
C ALA A 568 9.32 24.24 -5.98
N ILE A 569 9.03 23.73 -4.78
CA ILE A 569 8.25 24.47 -3.78
C ILE A 569 9.18 25.51 -3.15
N VAL A 570 8.90 26.79 -3.39
CA VAL A 570 9.68 27.90 -2.84
C VAL A 570 9.31 28.17 -1.38
N GLY A 571 8.10 27.83 -0.98
CA GLY A 571 7.63 27.95 0.39
C GLY A 571 6.14 28.21 0.51
N SER A 572 5.66 28.33 1.75
CA SER A 572 4.29 28.71 2.08
C SER A 572 4.25 30.05 2.80
N GLY A 573 3.11 30.75 2.75
CA GLY A 573 2.90 32.01 3.47
C GLY A 573 3.76 33.17 2.98
N LYS A 574 4.21 33.14 1.71
CA LYS A 574 5.02 34.21 1.12
C LYS A 574 4.19 35.46 0.85
N VAL A 575 2.94 35.29 0.43
CA VAL A 575 2.00 36.38 0.28
C VAL A 575 1.33 36.64 1.62
N SER A 576 1.32 37.90 2.08
CA SER A 576 0.68 38.28 3.34
C SER A 576 -0.85 38.25 3.21
N GLY A 577 -1.54 37.59 4.14
CA GLY A 577 -3.00 37.44 4.17
C GLY A 577 -3.44 36.31 5.10
N ASP A 578 -4.75 36.20 5.30
CA ASP A 578 -5.35 35.20 6.20
C ASP A 578 -5.51 33.81 5.57
N THR A 579 -5.20 33.65 4.28
CA THR A 579 -5.35 32.38 3.58
C THR A 579 -3.99 31.71 3.42
N PRO A 580 -3.84 30.44 3.78
CA PRO A 580 -2.62 29.68 3.49
C PRO A 580 -2.32 29.70 1.98
N ASN A 581 -1.09 30.02 1.62
CA ASN A 581 -0.65 30.04 0.22
C ASN A 581 0.69 29.35 0.07
N TRP A 582 0.91 28.76 -1.11
CA TRP A 582 2.11 28.08 -1.52
C TRP A 582 2.71 28.80 -2.72
N THR A 583 4.01 28.95 -2.75
CA THR A 583 4.75 29.45 -3.90
C THR A 583 5.50 28.29 -4.52
N VAL A 584 5.25 28.03 -5.80
CA VAL A 584 5.83 26.95 -6.56
C VAL A 584 6.45 27.51 -7.84
N ASP A 585 7.72 27.22 -8.07
CA ASP A 585 8.37 27.47 -9.35
C ASP A 585 8.26 26.22 -10.22
N VAL A 586 7.83 26.39 -11.45
CA VAL A 586 7.75 25.32 -12.45
C VAL A 586 8.75 25.62 -13.57
N TYR A 587 9.64 24.68 -13.83
CA TYR A 587 10.72 24.83 -14.80
C TYR A 587 10.58 23.85 -15.95
N ALA A 588 11.01 24.25 -17.14
CA ALA A 588 11.36 23.32 -18.21
C ALA A 588 12.88 23.07 -18.16
N ALA A 589 13.27 21.86 -17.82
CA ALA A 589 14.66 21.45 -17.83
C ALA A 589 15.07 21.05 -19.27
N VAL A 590 16.16 21.59 -19.75
CA VAL A 590 16.73 21.26 -21.05
C VAL A 590 18.20 20.86 -20.89
N ASP A 591 18.69 20.02 -21.78
CA ASP A 591 20.09 19.59 -21.77
C ASP A 591 21.09 20.74 -21.89
N PRO A 592 22.29 20.62 -21.31
CA PRO A 592 23.33 21.64 -21.41
C PRO A 592 23.64 22.02 -22.86
N GLY A 593 23.50 23.31 -23.19
CA GLY A 593 23.72 23.84 -24.53
C GLY A 593 22.46 24.09 -25.35
N PHE A 594 21.31 23.66 -24.85
CA PHE A 594 20.00 23.97 -25.40
C PHE A 594 19.33 25.10 -24.61
N ARG A 595 18.33 25.74 -25.19
CA ARG A 595 17.50 26.75 -24.57
C ARG A 595 16.07 26.61 -25.05
N VAL A 596 15.14 27.09 -24.24
CA VAL A 596 13.72 27.18 -24.62
C VAL A 596 13.52 28.50 -25.35
N ASP A 597 13.24 28.43 -26.65
CA ASP A 597 12.93 29.61 -27.46
C ASP A 597 11.45 29.88 -27.61
N ALA A 598 10.59 28.84 -27.45
CA ALA A 598 9.15 28.97 -27.48
C ALA A 598 8.44 27.80 -26.76
N VAL A 599 7.30 28.11 -26.16
CA VAL A 599 6.33 27.12 -25.70
C VAL A 599 5.06 27.32 -26.52
N ALA A 600 4.65 26.29 -27.27
CA ALA A 600 3.53 26.40 -28.20
C ALA A 600 2.50 25.28 -27.95
N GLY A 601 1.23 25.62 -28.13
CA GLY A 601 0.11 24.70 -28.20
C GLY A 601 -0.73 24.97 -29.45
N ASN A 602 -1.69 24.10 -29.72
CA ASN A 602 -2.67 24.28 -30.80
C ASN A 602 -4.07 23.85 -30.32
N SER A 603 -5.09 23.96 -31.18
CA SER A 603 -6.47 23.65 -30.83
C SER A 603 -6.71 22.18 -30.44
N THR A 604 -5.80 21.27 -30.77
CA THR A 604 -5.87 19.83 -30.43
C THR A 604 -4.89 19.44 -29.34
N GLN A 605 -3.85 20.26 -29.11
CA GLN A 605 -2.83 20.06 -28.06
C GLN A 605 -2.61 21.39 -27.33
N GLN A 606 -3.58 21.76 -26.54
CA GLN A 606 -3.51 22.97 -25.73
C GLN A 606 -2.49 22.78 -24.61
N LYS A 607 -1.68 23.79 -24.34
CA LYS A 607 -0.88 23.90 -23.13
C LYS A 607 -1.71 24.66 -22.10
N MET A 608 -1.89 24.08 -20.94
CA MET A 608 -2.66 24.67 -19.85
C MET A 608 -1.85 24.62 -18.55
N ILE A 609 -1.93 25.69 -17.78
CA ILE A 609 -1.49 25.74 -16.39
C ILE A 609 -2.73 26.03 -15.57
N THR A 610 -3.10 25.12 -14.66
CA THR A 610 -4.31 25.22 -13.85
C THR A 610 -3.98 25.19 -12.36
N SER A 611 -4.80 25.85 -11.57
CA SER A 611 -4.73 25.81 -10.11
C SER A 611 -6.10 25.59 -9.52
N THR A 612 -6.23 24.65 -8.56
CA THR A 612 -7.47 24.39 -7.83
C THR A 612 -7.96 25.60 -7.03
N TYR A 613 -7.05 26.47 -6.62
CA TYR A 613 -7.34 27.63 -5.78
C TYR A 613 -7.12 28.99 -6.50
N GLY A 614 -6.85 28.95 -7.80
CA GLY A 614 -6.50 30.13 -8.60
C GLY A 614 -5.04 30.56 -8.43
N PHE A 615 -4.65 31.57 -9.18
CA PHE A 615 -3.32 32.18 -9.12
C PHE A 615 -3.37 33.51 -8.34
N TYR A 616 -2.37 33.78 -7.54
CA TYR A 616 -2.24 35.06 -6.89
C TYR A 616 -1.80 36.12 -7.90
N GLN A 617 -2.48 37.25 -7.94
CA GLN A 617 -2.13 38.40 -8.78
C GLN A 617 -2.00 39.64 -7.90
N ASP A 618 -0.82 40.29 -7.93
CA ASP A 618 -0.59 41.53 -7.21
C ASP A 618 -1.04 42.71 -8.08
N PRO A 619 -1.78 43.68 -7.51
CA PRO A 619 -2.27 44.87 -8.26
C PRO A 619 -1.17 45.71 -8.93
N TYR A 620 0.06 45.52 -8.56
CA TYR A 620 1.23 46.27 -9.06
C TYR A 620 2.19 45.38 -9.88
N GLY A 621 1.90 44.07 -9.97
CA GLY A 621 2.61 43.08 -10.77
C GLY A 621 2.12 43.00 -12.21
N GLY A 622 2.26 41.83 -12.80
CA GLY A 622 1.77 41.54 -14.14
C GLY A 622 2.14 40.14 -14.62
N PRO A 623 1.57 39.67 -15.74
CA PRO A 623 1.56 38.28 -16.15
C PRO A 623 2.92 37.72 -16.57
N THR A 624 3.93 38.56 -16.73
CA THR A 624 5.28 38.15 -17.14
C THR A 624 6.33 38.72 -16.21
N SER A 625 7.49 38.05 -16.12
CA SER A 625 8.62 38.52 -15.29
C SER A 625 9.07 39.96 -15.61
N THR A 626 8.96 40.38 -16.86
CA THR A 626 9.31 41.74 -17.28
C THR A 626 8.33 42.82 -16.78
N SER A 627 7.20 42.42 -16.21
CA SER A 627 6.25 43.32 -15.52
C SER A 627 6.57 43.48 -14.04
N ILE A 628 7.54 42.73 -13.49
CA ILE A 628 7.91 42.71 -12.09
C ILE A 628 9.13 43.61 -11.90
N ASN A 629 8.96 44.72 -11.14
CA ASN A 629 10.06 45.64 -10.86
C ASN A 629 10.47 45.57 -9.39
N PRO A 630 11.65 45.00 -9.06
CA PRO A 630 12.13 44.86 -7.69
C PRO A 630 12.24 46.16 -6.90
N ALA A 631 12.32 47.31 -7.56
CA ALA A 631 12.35 48.61 -6.91
C ALA A 631 11.05 48.92 -6.14
N PHE A 632 9.96 48.22 -6.43
CA PHE A 632 8.67 48.36 -5.74
C PHE A 632 8.49 47.43 -4.55
N PHE A 633 9.34 46.41 -4.34
CA PHE A 633 9.18 45.45 -3.24
C PHE A 633 9.15 46.08 -1.85
N GLU A 634 9.80 47.24 -1.66
CA GLU A 634 9.72 47.99 -0.42
C GLU A 634 8.31 48.52 -0.12
N PHE A 635 7.54 48.83 -1.16
CA PHE A 635 6.20 49.44 -1.07
C PHE A 635 5.07 48.41 -1.31
N ALA A 636 5.32 47.41 -2.09
CA ALA A 636 4.42 46.31 -2.44
C ALA A 636 5.14 44.96 -2.29
N PRO A 637 5.40 44.48 -1.07
CA PRO A 637 6.22 43.31 -0.82
C PRO A 637 5.65 42.00 -1.38
N ASN A 638 4.34 41.91 -1.60
CA ASN A 638 3.73 40.74 -2.18
C ASN A 638 3.93 40.62 -3.70
N MET A 639 4.34 41.72 -4.37
CA MET A 639 4.66 41.72 -5.81
C MET A 639 5.82 40.79 -6.18
N GLU A 640 6.73 40.52 -5.24
CA GLU A 640 7.78 39.51 -5.41
C GLU A 640 7.21 38.11 -5.71
N TRP A 641 6.03 37.83 -5.17
CA TRP A 641 5.35 36.52 -5.22
C TRP A 641 4.16 36.48 -6.17
N ASP A 642 4.05 37.48 -7.04
CA ASP A 642 3.03 37.52 -8.08
C ASP A 642 3.17 36.34 -9.05
N SER A 643 2.05 35.73 -9.43
CA SER A 643 2.05 34.60 -10.39
C SER A 643 2.39 35.11 -11.78
N ARG A 644 3.43 34.60 -12.38
CA ARG A 644 3.97 35.11 -13.65
C ARG A 644 4.57 34.01 -14.52
N VAL A 645 4.62 34.27 -15.81
CA VAL A 645 5.31 33.43 -16.79
C VAL A 645 6.62 34.11 -17.21
N THR A 646 7.69 33.32 -17.32
CA THR A 646 9.00 33.83 -17.70
C THR A 646 9.78 32.84 -18.57
N ILE A 647 10.75 33.36 -19.35
CA ILE A 647 11.79 32.59 -20.00
C ILE A 647 13.13 33.25 -19.64
N GLY A 648 13.84 32.67 -18.68
CA GLY A 648 15.20 33.08 -18.31
C GLY A 648 15.36 34.37 -17.51
N ALA A 649 14.29 35.13 -17.24
CA ALA A 649 14.32 36.32 -16.41
C ALA A 649 13.37 36.19 -15.22
N ILE A 650 13.74 36.66 -14.03
CA ILE A 650 12.90 36.61 -12.83
C ILE A 650 12.20 37.94 -12.54
N ASP A 651 12.67 39.03 -13.13
CA ASP A 651 12.13 40.38 -12.99
C ASP A 651 12.59 41.26 -14.19
N ASP A 652 12.26 42.56 -14.16
CA ASP A 652 12.60 43.50 -15.23
C ASP A 652 14.07 43.92 -15.24
N THR A 653 14.86 43.58 -14.22
CA THR A 653 16.28 43.95 -14.12
C THR A 653 17.24 42.90 -14.63
N GLY A 654 16.79 41.67 -14.81
CA GLY A 654 17.61 40.51 -15.14
C GLY A 654 17.25 39.85 -16.47
N ASN A 655 17.26 40.60 -17.56
CA ASN A 655 17.09 39.97 -18.89
C ASN A 655 18.42 39.36 -19.38
N PRO A 656 18.58 38.01 -19.37
CA PRO A 656 19.80 37.36 -19.80
C PRO A 656 19.99 37.35 -21.34
N TYR A 657 19.00 37.80 -22.10
CA TYR A 657 18.99 37.80 -23.55
C TYR A 657 18.71 39.19 -24.11
N ASP A 658 19.59 39.69 -24.95
CA ASP A 658 19.34 40.91 -25.70
C ASP A 658 18.07 40.74 -26.56
N GLU A 659 17.15 41.70 -26.49
CA GLU A 659 15.86 41.68 -27.22
C GLU A 659 14.83 40.61 -26.77
N ASN A 660 14.91 40.12 -25.56
CA ASN A 660 13.89 39.17 -25.06
C ASN A 660 12.53 39.87 -24.88
N VAL A 661 11.65 39.66 -25.82
CA VAL A 661 10.26 40.09 -25.75
C VAL A 661 9.42 38.83 -25.64
N LEU A 662 8.82 38.59 -24.46
CA LEU A 662 7.81 37.58 -24.30
C LEU A 662 6.60 37.95 -25.16
N GLN A 663 6.53 37.34 -26.35
CA GLN A 663 5.38 37.47 -27.24
C GLN A 663 4.48 36.25 -27.07
N SER A 664 3.21 36.50 -26.78
CA SER A 664 2.22 35.46 -26.69
C SER A 664 1.12 35.63 -27.73
N VAL A 665 0.67 34.52 -28.29
CA VAL A 665 -0.48 34.49 -29.20
C VAL A 665 -1.48 33.48 -28.67
N GLY A 666 -2.69 33.94 -28.40
CA GLY A 666 -3.79 33.08 -27.94
C GLY A 666 -3.87 32.87 -26.44
N ILE A 667 -3.06 33.56 -25.63
CA ILE A 667 -3.16 33.58 -24.19
C ILE A 667 -4.18 34.63 -23.75
N ASN A 668 -5.06 34.25 -22.82
CA ASN A 668 -6.02 35.18 -22.22
C ASN A 668 -5.42 35.78 -20.94
N TRP A 669 -4.57 36.80 -21.12
CA TRP A 669 -3.90 37.46 -20.00
C TRP A 669 -4.90 38.09 -19.00
N ASP A 670 -6.04 38.62 -19.47
CA ASP A 670 -7.05 39.20 -18.58
C ASP A 670 -7.65 38.18 -17.64
N LEU A 671 -7.83 36.94 -18.08
CA LEU A 671 -8.30 35.83 -17.26
C LEU A 671 -7.23 35.44 -16.23
N PHE A 672 -5.98 35.33 -16.64
CA PHE A 672 -4.85 34.99 -15.75
C PHE A 672 -4.65 36.08 -14.68
N GLU A 673 -4.63 37.35 -15.06
CA GLU A 673 -4.54 38.51 -14.14
C GLU A 673 -5.71 38.58 -13.14
N SER A 674 -6.83 37.97 -13.46
CA SER A 674 -7.96 37.83 -12.52
C SER A 674 -7.87 36.58 -11.63
N GLY A 675 -6.75 35.85 -11.65
CA GLY A 675 -6.51 34.63 -10.88
C GLY A 675 -7.07 33.36 -11.51
N GLY A 676 -7.45 33.40 -12.79
CA GLY A 676 -7.92 32.23 -13.56
C GLY A 676 -6.75 31.43 -14.19
N ASP A 677 -7.09 30.31 -14.79
CA ASP A 677 -6.13 29.42 -15.47
C ASP A 677 -5.56 30.06 -16.76
N LEU A 678 -4.29 29.74 -17.03
CA LEU A 678 -3.54 30.19 -18.19
C LEU A 678 -3.67 29.21 -19.36
#